data_c5d49187c7812577e39fc2c561613b33
#
_entry.id   c5d49187c7812577e39fc2c561613b33
#
_cell.length_a   1.000
_cell.length_b   1.000
_cell.length_c   1.000
_cell.angle_alpha   90.00
_cell.angle_beta   90.00
_cell.angle_gamma   90.00
#
_symmetry.space_group_name_H-M   'P 1'
#
loop_
_entity.id
_entity.type
_entity.pdbx_description
1 polymer ?
#
loop_
_entity_poly.entity_id
_entity_poly.type
_entity_poly.pdbx_seq_one_letter_code
_entity_poly.pdbx_strand_id
1 'polypeptide(L)'
;MNKKTLIALMLATILCTGCDEQTTQLQKDFEAKKEALHNESLFQVFNDPSITKTEKESLTFLYAYMPIGDVADYSGDFYLQNIRSSFQAREEMPWGKDIPEEIFRHFVLPVRVNNENMDESRIVFYEELKDRVKNLPLYDAVLEVNHWCHEKVIYTPSDSRTSSPLASVRTAYGRCGEESVFTVAALRSVGIPARQVYTPRWAHTDDNHAWVEAWVDNQWYFLGACEPEPVLNMAWFNEPASRGMLMHTRAFGRYNGPEEIMEVTNCFTEINVTPNYAPTALAHITVTNSNDTPIEGALVEFKIYNYAEFNTVARKTTNKDGKTFLSAGKGDMLVWVTHNGAFGFRKVSFGKDTEVTIKLDKKPGDPINIDTEIVPPVANPIPANATDEQKANNAQRLLQEDAIRNQYTATFYTTNTTNNPFLIASRGNYPEIEAYLSVLTDANRTAGNQLLEAISDKDLRDTPADVLLDHLCNTQPTDSKHFVRYILNPRVSNELLCPYRSFFQEAFDSNQANRFKENPQTLVEWVKETIEINDNLNPQRIPVTPIGVYNAKVADTHSRNIFFVAVARSLGIAARIESVTRKVQYAVEQNWFDVDFEASAPSIAEQGKVSADYTPSKTLKDPKYHSHFSIAKIQPDATLQTLNFRSGSVDMGVGNTWSGLLKNPINIDEGNYLLITGMRMAKGNVLANISSFDVSPGQTTQTTLVM
;
A
#
# COMPACT_ATOMS: atom_id res chain seq x y z
N MET A 1 -47.71 -30.07 15.28
CA MET A 1 -46.32 -29.76 14.94
C MET A 1 -45.64 -29.05 16.12
N ASN A 2 -44.58 -29.61 16.67
CA ASN A 2 -43.95 -29.13 17.91
C ASN A 2 -43.21 -27.80 17.65
N LYS A 3 -43.29 -26.83 18.58
CA LYS A 3 -42.60 -25.53 18.49
C LYS A 3 -41.10 -25.64 18.13
N LYS A 4 -40.44 -26.73 18.54
CA LYS A 4 -39.03 -27.03 18.20
C LYS A 4 -38.84 -27.38 16.72
N THR A 5 -39.83 -28.02 16.09
CA THR A 5 -39.78 -28.36 14.63
C THR A 5 -40.04 -27.10 13.79
N LEU A 6 -40.87 -26.15 14.28
CA LEU A 6 -41.11 -24.89 13.57
C LEU A 6 -39.89 -23.95 13.60
N ILE A 7 -39.18 -23.90 14.76
CA ILE A 7 -37.94 -23.12 14.91
C ILE A 7 -36.80 -23.70 14.05
N ALA A 8 -36.67 -25.03 13.97
CA ALA A 8 -35.69 -25.69 13.12
C ALA A 8 -35.97 -25.49 11.63
N LEU A 9 -37.26 -25.46 11.21
CA LEU A 9 -37.65 -25.15 9.83
C LEU A 9 -37.41 -23.66 9.49
N MET A 10 -37.70 -22.73 10.40
CA MET A 10 -37.41 -21.30 10.19
C MET A 10 -35.91 -21.02 10.13
N LEU A 11 -35.11 -21.65 10.98
CA LEU A 11 -33.64 -21.53 10.90
C LEU A 11 -33.08 -22.14 9.61
N ALA A 12 -33.61 -23.28 9.16
CA ALA A 12 -33.20 -23.91 7.89
C ALA A 12 -33.58 -23.05 6.68
N THR A 13 -34.76 -22.39 6.71
CA THR A 13 -35.23 -21.51 5.62
C THR A 13 -34.40 -20.22 5.57
N ILE A 14 -34.04 -19.65 6.69
CA ILE A 14 -33.18 -18.43 6.76
C ILE A 14 -31.77 -18.74 6.29
N LEU A 15 -31.21 -19.91 6.62
CA LEU A 15 -29.90 -20.36 6.12
C LEU A 15 -29.92 -20.62 4.60
N CYS A 16 -30.96 -21.21 4.05
CA CYS A 16 -31.06 -21.44 2.59
C CYS A 16 -31.25 -20.14 1.80
N THR A 17 -32.04 -19.18 2.30
CA THR A 17 -32.21 -17.88 1.59
C THR A 17 -30.93 -17.04 1.62
N GLY A 18 -30.17 -17.06 2.69
CA GLY A 18 -28.88 -16.35 2.78
C GLY A 18 -27.81 -16.92 1.83
N CYS A 19 -27.71 -18.23 1.67
CA CYS A 19 -26.79 -18.86 0.72
C CYS A 19 -27.15 -18.56 -0.74
N ASP A 20 -28.44 -18.56 -1.09
CA ASP A 20 -28.89 -18.24 -2.45
C ASP A 20 -28.65 -16.75 -2.79
N GLU A 21 -28.83 -15.83 -1.86
CA GLU A 21 -28.57 -14.41 -2.05
C GLU A 21 -27.08 -14.11 -2.22
N GLN A 22 -26.20 -14.72 -1.42
CA GLN A 22 -24.75 -14.57 -1.55
C GLN A 22 -24.22 -15.14 -2.86
N THR A 23 -24.68 -16.31 -3.28
CA THR A 23 -24.31 -16.91 -4.56
C THR A 23 -24.76 -16.04 -5.74
N THR A 24 -25.96 -15.46 -5.65
CA THR A 24 -26.49 -14.55 -6.66
C THR A 24 -25.70 -13.24 -6.72
N GLN A 25 -25.25 -12.70 -5.58
CA GLN A 25 -24.43 -11.49 -5.53
C GLN A 25 -23.03 -11.74 -6.08
N LEU A 26 -22.38 -12.84 -5.69
CA LEU A 26 -21.08 -13.23 -6.22
C LEU A 26 -21.09 -13.33 -7.76
N GLN A 27 -22.12 -13.97 -8.33
CA GLN A 27 -22.23 -14.08 -9.78
C GLN A 27 -22.40 -12.72 -10.45
N LYS A 28 -23.20 -11.82 -9.87
CA LYS A 28 -23.35 -10.44 -10.36
C LYS A 28 -22.04 -9.67 -10.32
N ASP A 29 -21.28 -9.76 -9.22
CA ASP A 29 -20.01 -9.09 -9.07
C ASP A 29 -18.96 -9.64 -10.06
N PHE A 30 -18.96 -10.95 -10.32
CA PHE A 30 -18.11 -11.58 -11.33
C PHE A 30 -18.44 -11.11 -12.76
N GLU A 31 -19.72 -11.12 -13.14
CA GLU A 31 -20.13 -10.65 -14.48
C GLU A 31 -19.82 -9.14 -14.65
N ALA A 32 -20.06 -8.33 -13.63
CA ALA A 32 -19.72 -6.91 -13.65
C ALA A 32 -18.19 -6.69 -13.82
N LYS A 33 -17.35 -7.51 -13.16
CA LYS A 33 -15.90 -7.48 -13.35
C LYS A 33 -15.50 -7.86 -14.77
N LYS A 34 -16.10 -8.93 -15.30
CA LYS A 34 -15.84 -9.40 -16.65
C LYS A 34 -16.28 -8.36 -17.71
N GLU A 35 -17.42 -7.73 -17.51
CA GLU A 35 -17.89 -6.65 -18.37
C GLU A 35 -16.94 -5.44 -18.33
N ALA A 36 -16.52 -5.01 -17.14
CA ALA A 36 -15.65 -3.86 -16.97
C ALA A 36 -14.24 -4.04 -17.56
N LEU A 37 -13.74 -5.27 -17.69
CA LEU A 37 -12.42 -5.55 -18.27
C LEU A 37 -12.42 -5.73 -19.78
N HIS A 38 -13.57 -5.92 -20.42
CA HIS A 38 -13.76 -6.00 -21.88
C HIS A 38 -12.80 -6.94 -22.63
N ASN A 39 -12.06 -7.82 -21.95
CA ASN A 39 -11.06 -8.71 -22.54
C ASN A 39 -11.27 -10.16 -22.08
N GLU A 40 -11.90 -10.97 -22.95
CA GLU A 40 -12.19 -12.38 -22.65
C GLU A 40 -10.93 -13.23 -22.46
N SER A 41 -9.77 -12.82 -23.02
CA SER A 41 -8.53 -13.58 -22.85
C SER A 41 -8.08 -13.68 -21.40
N LEU A 42 -8.41 -12.68 -20.56
CA LEU A 42 -8.10 -12.66 -19.13
C LEU A 42 -8.89 -13.73 -18.34
N PHE A 43 -9.95 -14.29 -18.94
CA PHE A 43 -10.85 -15.26 -18.30
C PHE A 43 -10.75 -16.67 -18.92
N GLN A 44 -9.71 -16.94 -19.72
CA GLN A 44 -9.58 -18.22 -20.45
C GLN A 44 -9.55 -19.44 -19.54
N VAL A 45 -9.05 -19.33 -18.31
CA VAL A 45 -9.03 -20.41 -17.32
C VAL A 45 -10.42 -21.03 -17.09
N PHE A 46 -11.49 -20.26 -17.21
CA PHE A 46 -12.87 -20.76 -17.04
C PHE A 46 -13.33 -21.71 -18.15
N ASN A 47 -12.60 -21.77 -19.27
CA ASN A 47 -12.89 -22.65 -20.41
C ASN A 47 -12.18 -24.01 -20.31
N ASP A 48 -11.32 -24.23 -19.30
CA ASP A 48 -10.64 -25.50 -19.10
C ASP A 48 -11.66 -26.58 -18.63
N PRO A 49 -11.88 -27.64 -19.43
CA PRO A 49 -12.83 -28.68 -19.08
C PRO A 49 -12.40 -29.57 -17.91
N SER A 50 -11.14 -29.49 -17.47
CA SER A 50 -10.61 -30.26 -16.34
C SER A 50 -10.96 -29.66 -14.98
N ILE A 51 -11.47 -28.42 -14.93
CA ILE A 51 -11.76 -27.70 -13.69
C ILE A 51 -13.00 -28.29 -13.02
N THR A 52 -12.86 -28.68 -11.77
CA THR A 52 -13.97 -29.15 -10.93
C THR A 52 -14.94 -28.00 -10.58
N LYS A 53 -16.14 -28.37 -10.14
CA LYS A 53 -17.14 -27.37 -9.71
C LYS A 53 -16.60 -26.48 -8.57
N THR A 54 -15.95 -27.07 -7.59
CA THR A 54 -15.36 -26.34 -6.45
C THR A 54 -14.25 -25.38 -6.87
N GLU A 55 -13.36 -25.81 -7.79
CA GLU A 55 -12.34 -24.93 -8.36
C GLU A 55 -12.96 -23.78 -9.13
N LYS A 56 -14.01 -24.04 -9.93
CA LYS A 56 -14.72 -23.00 -10.67
C LYS A 56 -15.40 -21.99 -9.77
N GLU A 57 -16.06 -22.42 -8.70
CA GLU A 57 -16.65 -21.53 -7.69
C GLU A 57 -15.58 -20.68 -6.98
N SER A 58 -14.44 -21.28 -6.66
CA SER A 58 -13.29 -20.59 -6.05
C SER A 58 -12.67 -19.57 -7.00
N LEU A 59 -12.46 -19.92 -8.28
CA LEU A 59 -12.01 -18.99 -9.31
C LEU A 59 -13.02 -17.85 -9.49
N THR A 60 -14.32 -18.13 -9.52
CA THR A 60 -15.37 -17.10 -9.62
C THR A 60 -15.26 -16.11 -8.46
N PHE A 61 -15.04 -16.60 -7.23
CA PHE A 61 -14.86 -15.76 -6.05
C PHE A 61 -13.59 -14.90 -6.14
N LEU A 62 -12.45 -15.48 -6.54
CA LEU A 62 -11.22 -14.72 -6.68
C LEU A 62 -11.35 -13.65 -7.77
N TYR A 63 -11.81 -14.02 -8.96
CA TYR A 63 -11.94 -13.11 -10.10
C TYR A 63 -12.97 -11.99 -9.88
N ALA A 64 -14.05 -12.25 -9.14
CA ALA A 64 -15.02 -11.23 -8.78
C ALA A 64 -14.39 -10.10 -7.96
N TYR A 65 -13.42 -10.41 -7.08
CA TYR A 65 -12.90 -9.48 -6.11
C TYR A 65 -11.40 -9.16 -6.22
N MET A 66 -10.66 -9.80 -7.13
CA MET A 66 -9.27 -9.43 -7.40
C MET A 66 -9.18 -8.00 -7.94
N PRO A 67 -8.19 -7.19 -7.51
CA PRO A 67 -7.87 -5.94 -8.18
C PRO A 67 -7.44 -6.20 -9.64
N ILE A 68 -7.57 -5.19 -10.48
CA ILE A 68 -7.29 -5.33 -11.93
C ILE A 68 -5.89 -5.88 -12.22
N GLY A 69 -4.86 -5.47 -11.44
CA GLY A 69 -3.50 -5.97 -11.60
C GLY A 69 -3.39 -7.47 -11.42
N ASP A 70 -4.14 -8.04 -10.49
CA ASP A 70 -4.12 -9.49 -10.26
C ASP A 70 -4.69 -10.26 -11.45
N VAL A 71 -5.73 -9.72 -12.10
CA VAL A 71 -6.30 -10.34 -13.30
C VAL A 71 -5.40 -10.16 -14.52
N ALA A 72 -4.71 -9.03 -14.64
CA ALA A 72 -3.94 -8.66 -15.82
C ALA A 72 -2.49 -9.17 -15.83
N ASP A 73 -1.86 -9.28 -14.65
CA ASP A 73 -0.44 -9.58 -14.51
C ASP A 73 -0.16 -11.05 -14.18
N TYR A 74 -1.17 -11.82 -13.74
CA TYR A 74 -1.00 -13.23 -13.35
C TYR A 74 -1.95 -14.14 -14.15
N SER A 75 -1.46 -15.32 -14.50
CA SER A 75 -2.24 -16.27 -15.29
C SER A 75 -3.37 -16.93 -14.50
N GLY A 76 -4.41 -17.38 -15.19
CA GLY A 76 -5.46 -18.18 -14.57
C GLY A 76 -4.96 -19.48 -13.95
N ASP A 77 -3.92 -20.10 -14.56
CA ASP A 77 -3.26 -21.30 -14.02
C ASP A 77 -2.57 -21.05 -12.69
N PHE A 78 -1.97 -19.87 -12.51
CA PHE A 78 -1.42 -19.46 -11.22
C PHE A 78 -2.47 -19.54 -10.12
N TYR A 79 -3.67 -18.99 -10.35
CA TYR A 79 -4.76 -19.04 -9.37
C TYR A 79 -5.30 -20.45 -9.16
N LEU A 80 -5.43 -21.23 -10.22
CA LEU A 80 -5.91 -22.61 -10.14
C LEU A 80 -4.97 -23.50 -9.28
N GLN A 81 -3.65 -23.37 -9.45
CA GLN A 81 -2.67 -24.07 -8.63
C GLN A 81 -2.72 -23.64 -7.16
N ASN A 82 -2.87 -22.35 -6.88
CA ASN A 82 -3.04 -21.82 -5.54
C ASN A 82 -4.35 -22.28 -4.88
N ILE A 83 -5.45 -22.40 -5.62
CA ILE A 83 -6.71 -22.98 -5.16
C ILE A 83 -6.50 -24.43 -4.78
N ARG A 84 -5.89 -25.22 -5.65
CA ARG A 84 -5.60 -26.66 -5.41
C ARG A 84 -4.77 -26.85 -4.15
N SER A 85 -3.71 -26.06 -3.98
CA SER A 85 -2.87 -26.07 -2.78
C SER A 85 -3.66 -25.74 -1.52
N SER A 86 -4.59 -24.76 -1.58
CA SER A 86 -5.44 -24.39 -0.44
C SER A 86 -6.38 -25.52 -0.02
N PHE A 87 -7.00 -26.21 -0.99
CA PHE A 87 -7.86 -27.36 -0.69
C PHE A 87 -7.06 -28.58 -0.23
N GLN A 88 -5.86 -28.79 -0.77
CA GLN A 88 -4.94 -29.81 -0.26
C GLN A 88 -4.61 -29.58 1.20
N ALA A 89 -4.22 -28.36 1.57
CA ALA A 89 -3.96 -28.01 2.97
C ALA A 89 -5.21 -28.23 3.85
N ARG A 90 -6.41 -27.89 3.34
CA ARG A 90 -7.67 -28.10 4.05
C ARG A 90 -7.98 -29.57 4.31
N GLU A 91 -7.59 -30.46 3.40
CA GLU A 91 -7.80 -31.91 3.54
C GLU A 91 -6.75 -32.56 4.44
N GLU A 92 -5.49 -32.15 4.31
CA GLU A 92 -4.35 -32.82 4.96
C GLU A 92 -4.05 -32.30 6.38
N MET A 93 -4.37 -31.01 6.68
CA MET A 93 -4.12 -30.44 8.01
C MET A 93 -5.23 -30.79 9.01
N PRO A 94 -4.86 -31.08 10.28
CA PRO A 94 -5.83 -31.53 11.31
C PRO A 94 -6.99 -30.54 11.53
N TRP A 95 -6.75 -29.24 11.42
CA TRP A 95 -7.72 -28.17 11.63
C TRP A 95 -8.57 -27.83 10.37
N GLY A 96 -8.21 -28.34 9.20
CA GLY A 96 -8.77 -27.85 7.94
C GLY A 96 -10.29 -28.00 7.83
N LYS A 97 -10.86 -29.07 8.42
CA LYS A 97 -12.31 -29.34 8.42
C LYS A 97 -13.07 -28.52 9.48
N ASP A 98 -12.38 -28.04 10.49
CA ASP A 98 -12.99 -27.25 11.58
C ASP A 98 -13.06 -25.76 11.25
N ILE A 99 -12.34 -25.31 10.21
CA ILE A 99 -12.39 -23.92 9.74
C ILE A 99 -13.72 -23.67 9.00
N PRO A 100 -14.54 -22.70 9.49
CA PRO A 100 -15.80 -22.35 8.82
C PRO A 100 -15.58 -21.90 7.38
N GLU A 101 -16.51 -22.25 6.48
CA GLU A 101 -16.41 -21.96 5.04
C GLU A 101 -16.20 -20.47 4.74
N GLU A 102 -16.92 -19.59 5.45
CA GLU A 102 -16.77 -18.14 5.29
C GLU A 102 -15.36 -17.67 5.67
N ILE A 103 -14.82 -18.17 6.78
CA ILE A 103 -13.47 -17.85 7.25
C ILE A 103 -12.41 -18.40 6.28
N PHE A 104 -12.56 -19.62 5.78
CA PHE A 104 -11.70 -20.21 4.77
C PHE A 104 -11.70 -19.35 3.49
N ARG A 105 -12.88 -18.98 3.00
CA ARG A 105 -13.07 -18.24 1.75
C ARG A 105 -12.44 -16.85 1.79
N HIS A 106 -12.53 -16.13 2.89
CA HIS A 106 -12.04 -14.76 3.00
C HIS A 106 -10.59 -14.65 3.52
N PHE A 107 -10.07 -15.64 4.26
CA PHE A 107 -8.81 -15.52 4.99
C PHE A 107 -7.80 -16.67 4.76
N VAL A 108 -8.14 -17.69 3.93
CA VAL A 108 -7.21 -18.75 3.49
C VAL A 108 -7.09 -18.75 1.97
N LEU A 109 -8.21 -18.84 1.27
CA LEU A 109 -8.28 -19.00 -0.18
C LEU A 109 -7.56 -17.89 -0.97
N PRO A 110 -7.70 -16.59 -0.63
CA PRO A 110 -7.04 -15.51 -1.36
C PRO A 110 -5.53 -15.62 -1.30
N VAL A 111 -4.86 -15.43 -2.44
CA VAL A 111 -3.40 -15.36 -2.53
C VAL A 111 -2.93 -14.01 -1.98
N ARG A 112 -3.53 -12.94 -2.47
CA ARG A 112 -3.21 -11.58 -2.06
C ARG A 112 -3.52 -11.33 -0.58
N VAL A 113 -2.57 -10.69 0.08
CA VAL A 113 -2.71 -10.25 1.48
C VAL A 113 -3.02 -8.76 1.55
N ASN A 114 -2.24 -7.92 0.86
CA ASN A 114 -2.39 -6.47 0.83
C ASN A 114 -2.01 -5.89 -0.55
N ASN A 115 -0.82 -5.31 -0.70
CA ASN A 115 -0.35 -4.64 -1.91
C ASN A 115 0.98 -5.18 -2.43
N GLU A 116 1.37 -6.37 -2.00
CA GLU A 116 2.58 -7.06 -2.39
C GLU A 116 2.56 -7.50 -3.86
N ASN A 117 3.74 -7.73 -4.42
CA ASN A 117 3.88 -8.56 -5.60
C ASN A 117 3.62 -10.01 -5.21
N MET A 118 2.88 -10.76 -6.04
CA MET A 118 2.59 -12.18 -5.76
C MET A 118 3.61 -13.09 -6.44
N ASP A 119 3.73 -14.31 -5.89
CA ASP A 119 4.58 -15.37 -6.38
C ASP A 119 4.03 -16.75 -5.97
N GLU A 120 4.77 -17.82 -6.28
CA GLU A 120 4.40 -19.21 -5.98
C GLU A 120 4.62 -19.60 -4.50
N SER A 121 4.69 -18.64 -3.60
CA SER A 121 5.00 -18.85 -2.18
C SER A 121 4.08 -19.85 -1.50
N ARG A 122 2.79 -19.89 -1.82
CA ARG A 122 1.85 -20.81 -1.20
C ARG A 122 2.27 -22.27 -1.37
N ILE A 123 2.68 -22.63 -2.58
CA ILE A 123 3.07 -24.02 -2.91
C ILE A 123 4.40 -24.34 -2.24
N VAL A 124 5.37 -23.42 -2.34
CA VAL A 124 6.70 -23.61 -1.72
C VAL A 124 6.60 -23.70 -0.21
N PHE A 125 5.86 -22.83 0.43
CA PHE A 125 5.72 -22.78 1.89
C PHE A 125 4.93 -23.99 2.42
N TYR A 126 3.91 -24.46 1.67
CA TYR A 126 3.21 -25.68 2.03
C TYR A 126 4.17 -26.87 2.13
N GLU A 127 5.02 -27.07 1.12
CA GLU A 127 5.99 -28.15 1.11
C GLU A 127 7.02 -28.06 2.26
N GLU A 128 7.45 -26.86 2.64
CA GLU A 128 8.39 -26.68 3.75
C GLU A 128 7.73 -26.82 5.14
N LEU A 129 6.44 -26.46 5.28
CA LEU A 129 5.76 -26.34 6.57
C LEU A 129 4.90 -27.56 6.93
N LYS A 130 4.31 -28.26 5.96
CA LYS A 130 3.31 -29.31 6.21
C LYS A 130 3.75 -30.36 7.23
N ASP A 131 4.98 -30.89 7.09
CA ASP A 131 5.50 -31.91 8.00
C ASP A 131 5.90 -31.36 9.37
N ARG A 132 6.17 -30.06 9.43
CA ARG A 132 6.56 -29.35 10.64
C ARG A 132 5.37 -29.07 11.56
N VAL A 133 4.18 -28.86 10.99
CA VAL A 133 3.00 -28.43 11.75
C VAL A 133 1.89 -29.48 11.89
N LYS A 134 1.79 -30.46 11.01
CA LYS A 134 0.66 -31.44 10.94
C LYS A 134 0.37 -32.22 12.22
N ASN A 135 1.33 -32.32 13.12
CA ASN A 135 1.16 -33.04 14.38
C ASN A 135 0.97 -32.10 15.59
N LEU A 136 0.85 -30.82 15.37
CA LEU A 136 0.67 -29.79 16.41
C LEU A 136 -0.81 -29.45 16.58
N PRO A 137 -1.25 -29.07 17.79
CA PRO A 137 -2.50 -28.32 17.95
C PRO A 137 -2.44 -27.01 17.16
N LEU A 138 -3.59 -26.50 16.73
CA LEU A 138 -3.67 -25.29 15.88
C LEU A 138 -2.96 -24.08 16.51
N TYR A 139 -3.10 -23.86 17.82
CA TYR A 139 -2.44 -22.78 18.56
C TYR A 139 -0.90 -22.88 18.44
N ASP A 140 -0.36 -24.07 18.66
CA ASP A 140 1.08 -24.31 18.58
C ASP A 140 1.59 -24.27 17.13
N ALA A 141 0.75 -24.67 16.16
CA ALA A 141 1.08 -24.56 14.74
C ALA A 141 1.23 -23.09 14.30
N VAL A 142 0.41 -22.19 14.80
CA VAL A 142 0.55 -20.75 14.53
C VAL A 142 1.88 -20.21 15.05
N LEU A 143 2.25 -20.54 16.29
CA LEU A 143 3.56 -20.17 16.86
C LEU A 143 4.72 -20.76 16.05
N GLU A 144 4.61 -22.04 15.67
CA GLU A 144 5.64 -22.75 14.89
C GLU A 144 5.87 -22.12 13.51
N VAL A 145 4.79 -21.72 12.82
CA VAL A 145 4.92 -21.02 11.53
C VAL A 145 5.63 -19.67 11.72
N ASN A 146 5.34 -18.92 12.79
CA ASN A 146 6.01 -17.65 13.04
C ASN A 146 7.50 -17.83 13.37
N HIS A 147 7.87 -18.89 14.10
CA HIS A 147 9.25 -19.28 14.33
C HIS A 147 9.96 -19.62 13.01
N TRP A 148 9.31 -20.38 12.12
CA TRP A 148 9.85 -20.64 10.79
C TRP A 148 10.03 -19.34 9.97
N CYS A 149 9.12 -18.38 10.10
CA CYS A 149 9.28 -17.07 9.46
C CYS A 149 10.52 -16.33 9.98
N HIS A 150 10.79 -16.38 11.29
CA HIS A 150 11.99 -15.77 11.88
C HIS A 150 13.31 -16.43 11.42
N GLU A 151 13.30 -17.74 11.13
CA GLU A 151 14.45 -18.42 10.52
C GLU A 151 14.82 -17.81 9.14
N LYS A 152 13.87 -17.18 8.44
CA LYS A 152 14.01 -16.72 7.06
C LYS A 152 14.25 -15.22 6.95
N VAL A 153 13.50 -14.39 7.69
CA VAL A 153 13.42 -12.93 7.48
C VAL A 153 13.65 -12.18 8.78
N ILE A 154 14.34 -11.06 8.70
CA ILE A 154 14.51 -10.10 9.79
C ILE A 154 14.13 -8.69 9.32
N TYR A 155 13.60 -7.89 10.23
CA TYR A 155 13.21 -6.51 9.97
C TYR A 155 14.37 -5.68 9.43
N THR A 156 14.12 -4.99 8.32
CA THR A 156 15.04 -4.01 7.75
C THR A 156 14.24 -2.92 7.01
N PRO A 157 14.43 -1.65 7.36
CA PRO A 157 13.75 -0.56 6.67
C PRO A 157 14.18 -0.50 5.20
N SER A 158 13.24 -0.20 4.32
CA SER A 158 13.45 -0.10 2.86
C SER A 158 12.44 0.86 2.22
N ASP A 159 12.37 0.94 0.88
CA ASP A 159 11.37 1.73 0.17
C ASP A 159 9.93 1.19 0.35
N SER A 160 8.94 1.96 -0.10
CA SER A 160 7.52 1.68 0.12
C SER A 160 6.95 0.52 -0.72
N ARG A 161 7.66 0.03 -1.74
CA ARG A 161 7.22 -1.13 -2.53
C ARG A 161 7.21 -2.39 -1.66
N THR A 162 6.14 -3.15 -1.67
CA THR A 162 6.06 -4.42 -0.93
C THR A 162 6.49 -5.58 -1.83
N SER A 163 7.61 -6.20 -1.49
CA SER A 163 8.14 -7.37 -2.20
C SER A 163 7.24 -8.59 -2.00
N SER A 164 7.36 -9.55 -2.92
CA SER A 164 6.68 -10.85 -2.77
C SER A 164 7.25 -11.66 -1.61
N PRO A 165 6.48 -12.64 -1.08
CA PRO A 165 6.95 -13.48 0.02
C PRO A 165 8.25 -14.23 -0.27
N LEU A 166 8.41 -14.84 -1.46
CA LEU A 166 9.66 -15.51 -1.85
C LEU A 166 10.82 -14.57 -2.03
N ALA A 167 10.57 -13.32 -2.52
CA ALA A 167 11.62 -12.31 -2.60
C ALA A 167 12.11 -11.90 -1.20
N SER A 168 11.20 -11.78 -0.23
CA SER A 168 11.56 -11.50 1.17
C SER A 168 12.42 -12.62 1.75
N VAL A 169 12.06 -13.89 1.53
CA VAL A 169 12.86 -15.05 1.93
C VAL A 169 14.22 -15.04 1.25
N ARG A 170 14.27 -14.83 -0.07
CA ARG A 170 15.52 -14.78 -0.86
C ARG A 170 16.48 -13.74 -0.31
N THR A 171 15.99 -12.58 0.06
CA THR A 171 16.83 -11.49 0.56
C THR A 171 17.08 -11.54 2.06
N ALA A 172 16.34 -12.37 2.79
CA ALA A 172 16.33 -12.46 4.25
C ALA A 172 16.03 -11.12 4.96
N TYR A 173 15.35 -10.20 4.28
CA TYR A 173 14.97 -8.87 4.78
C TYR A 173 13.51 -8.56 4.47
N GLY A 174 12.84 -7.88 5.40
CA GLY A 174 11.53 -7.28 5.22
C GLY A 174 11.34 -6.09 6.15
N ARG A 175 10.59 -5.06 5.74
CA ARG A 175 9.98 -4.14 6.69
C ARG A 175 8.68 -4.75 7.22
N CYS A 176 8.01 -4.16 8.19
CA CYS A 176 6.80 -4.72 8.79
C CYS A 176 5.70 -5.10 7.76
N GLY A 177 5.61 -4.36 6.64
CA GLY A 177 4.69 -4.68 5.54
C GLY A 177 5.02 -6.01 4.86
N GLU A 178 6.30 -6.26 4.52
CA GLU A 178 6.75 -7.53 3.94
C GLU A 178 6.70 -8.68 4.96
N GLU A 179 7.14 -8.47 6.20
CA GLU A 179 7.12 -9.49 7.24
C GLU A 179 5.70 -9.99 7.52
N SER A 180 4.73 -9.07 7.63
CA SER A 180 3.34 -9.43 7.86
C SER A 180 2.69 -10.12 6.66
N VAL A 181 2.98 -9.68 5.43
CA VAL A 181 2.53 -10.37 4.20
C VAL A 181 3.12 -11.78 4.12
N PHE A 182 4.42 -11.94 4.39
CA PHE A 182 5.10 -13.22 4.38
C PHE A 182 4.52 -14.17 5.43
N THR A 183 4.32 -13.71 6.66
CA THR A 183 3.76 -14.52 7.75
C THR A 183 2.31 -14.93 7.46
N VAL A 184 1.47 -14.04 6.90
CA VAL A 184 0.11 -14.39 6.48
C VAL A 184 0.14 -15.43 5.35
N ALA A 185 1.01 -15.26 4.34
CA ALA A 185 1.17 -16.22 3.26
C ALA A 185 1.60 -17.61 3.77
N ALA A 186 2.53 -17.66 4.73
CA ALA A 186 2.98 -18.89 5.36
C ALA A 186 1.86 -19.59 6.15
N LEU A 187 1.09 -18.87 6.96
CA LEU A 187 -0.05 -19.41 7.69
C LEU A 187 -1.12 -19.95 6.74
N ARG A 188 -1.49 -19.17 5.71
CA ARG A 188 -2.49 -19.56 4.70
C ARG A 188 -2.04 -20.78 3.88
N SER A 189 -0.73 -20.97 3.66
CA SER A 189 -0.21 -22.11 2.92
C SER A 189 -0.54 -23.45 3.58
N VAL A 190 -0.60 -23.50 4.91
CA VAL A 190 -0.99 -24.67 5.69
C VAL A 190 -2.45 -24.62 6.16
N GLY A 191 -3.30 -23.83 5.50
CA GLY A 191 -4.73 -23.77 5.75
C GLY A 191 -5.13 -23.04 7.03
N ILE A 192 -4.25 -22.28 7.67
CA ILE A 192 -4.55 -21.46 8.85
C ILE A 192 -5.07 -20.09 8.38
N PRO A 193 -6.32 -19.69 8.75
CA PRO A 193 -6.83 -18.38 8.41
C PRO A 193 -6.01 -17.29 9.07
N ALA A 194 -5.52 -16.35 8.27
CA ALA A 194 -4.70 -15.26 8.74
C ALA A 194 -4.99 -13.97 7.98
N ARG A 195 -4.79 -12.83 8.67
CA ARG A 195 -4.99 -11.50 8.11
C ARG A 195 -3.92 -10.53 8.61
N GLN A 196 -3.53 -9.60 7.73
CA GLN A 196 -2.66 -8.50 8.13
C GLN A 196 -3.49 -7.45 8.87
N VAL A 197 -3.01 -7.00 10.01
CA VAL A 197 -3.53 -5.82 10.71
C VAL A 197 -2.58 -4.67 10.45
N TYR A 198 -3.13 -3.50 10.20
CA TYR A 198 -2.37 -2.30 9.90
C TYR A 198 -2.86 -1.11 10.74
N THR A 199 -1.93 -0.45 11.41
CA THR A 199 -2.13 0.90 11.92
C THR A 199 -1.44 1.87 10.98
N PRO A 200 -2.19 2.63 10.17
CA PRO A 200 -1.60 3.51 9.15
C PRO A 200 -0.68 4.56 9.74
N ARG A 201 -1.00 5.03 10.95
CA ARG A 201 -0.23 6.02 11.71
C ARG A 201 -0.45 5.84 13.19
N TRP A 202 0.63 5.78 13.95
CA TRP A 202 0.54 5.91 15.40
C TRP A 202 0.21 7.36 15.80
N ALA A 203 -0.67 7.54 16.78
CA ALA A 203 -1.00 8.88 17.28
C ALA A 203 0.06 9.42 18.26
N HIS A 204 0.77 8.54 18.96
CA HIS A 204 1.71 8.89 20.02
C HIS A 204 3.18 8.98 19.57
N THR A 205 3.50 8.48 18.37
CA THR A 205 4.84 8.51 17.78
C THR A 205 4.75 8.63 16.26
N ASP A 206 5.81 9.12 15.62
CA ASP A 206 5.85 9.30 14.18
C ASP A 206 6.33 8.01 13.50
N ASP A 207 5.38 7.12 13.24
CA ASP A 207 5.59 5.82 12.58
C ASP A 207 4.24 5.18 12.21
N ASN A 208 4.30 4.01 11.59
CA ASN A 208 3.21 3.08 11.33
C ASN A 208 3.61 1.67 11.78
N HIS A 209 2.70 0.71 11.71
CA HIS A 209 3.05 -0.70 11.92
C HIS A 209 2.04 -1.64 11.27
N ALA A 210 2.53 -2.82 10.88
CA ALA A 210 1.73 -3.92 10.38
C ALA A 210 2.15 -5.21 11.09
N TRP A 211 1.15 -6.03 11.46
CA TRP A 211 1.34 -7.32 12.12
C TRP A 211 0.30 -8.32 11.65
N VAL A 212 0.14 -9.44 12.32
CA VAL A 212 -0.72 -10.54 11.89
C VAL A 212 -1.73 -10.89 12.96
N GLU A 213 -2.95 -11.23 12.53
CA GLU A 213 -3.90 -12.02 13.32
C GLU A 213 -4.12 -13.38 12.66
N ALA A 214 -4.15 -14.45 13.46
CA ALA A 214 -4.46 -15.81 13.06
C ALA A 214 -5.72 -16.31 13.78
N TRP A 215 -6.54 -17.09 13.05
CA TRP A 215 -7.77 -17.68 13.58
C TRP A 215 -7.50 -19.01 14.27
N VAL A 216 -7.77 -19.06 15.57
CA VAL A 216 -7.60 -20.24 16.39
C VAL A 216 -8.85 -20.41 17.25
N ASP A 217 -9.46 -21.59 17.26
CA ASP A 217 -10.58 -21.93 18.12
C ASP A 217 -11.72 -20.88 18.13
N ASN A 218 -12.13 -20.45 16.94
CA ASN A 218 -13.19 -19.48 16.68
C ASN A 218 -12.92 -18.05 17.17
N GLN A 219 -11.66 -17.65 17.32
CA GLN A 219 -11.28 -16.26 17.63
C GLN A 219 -9.97 -15.86 16.96
N TRP A 220 -9.77 -14.55 16.81
CA TRP A 220 -8.55 -13.97 16.30
C TRP A 220 -7.52 -13.73 17.41
N TYR A 221 -6.29 -14.20 17.20
CA TYR A 221 -5.13 -13.94 18.05
C TYR A 221 -4.08 -13.17 17.26
N PHE A 222 -3.48 -12.14 17.87
CA PHE A 222 -2.40 -11.41 17.21
C PHE A 222 -1.01 -11.97 17.55
N LEU A 223 -0.07 -11.70 16.64
CA LEU A 223 1.36 -12.03 16.78
C LEU A 223 2.20 -11.01 15.99
N GLY A 224 3.43 -10.74 16.45
CA GLY A 224 4.43 -10.01 15.68
C GLY A 224 4.90 -10.87 14.51
N ALA A 225 4.90 -10.31 13.30
CA ALA A 225 5.30 -11.03 12.10
C ALA A 225 6.82 -11.24 12.06
N CYS A 226 7.29 -12.46 11.88
CA CYS A 226 8.70 -12.83 11.97
C CYS A 226 9.33 -12.50 13.34
N GLU A 227 8.54 -12.22 14.35
CA GLU A 227 8.94 -11.84 15.71
C GLU A 227 8.25 -12.77 16.72
N PRO A 228 8.59 -14.06 16.77
CA PRO A 228 7.86 -15.03 17.57
C PRO A 228 8.06 -14.80 19.08
N GLU A 229 6.93 -14.74 19.77
CA GLU A 229 6.83 -14.68 21.22
C GLU A 229 6.36 -16.02 21.79
N PRO A 230 6.54 -16.29 23.07
CA PRO A 230 6.23 -17.59 23.66
C PRO A 230 4.74 -17.93 23.67
N VAL A 231 3.87 -16.95 23.52
CA VAL A 231 2.41 -17.10 23.49
C VAL A 231 1.78 -16.10 22.50
N LEU A 232 0.61 -16.44 21.96
CA LEU A 232 -0.17 -15.50 21.14
C LEU A 232 -0.69 -14.34 21.99
N ASN A 233 -1.06 -13.23 21.37
CA ASN A 233 -1.42 -11.97 22.01
C ASN A 233 -0.28 -11.35 22.83
N MET A 234 0.95 -11.71 22.53
CA MET A 234 2.17 -11.11 23.06
C MET A 234 3.03 -10.59 21.91
N ALA A 235 3.45 -9.33 22.00
CA ALA A 235 4.35 -8.69 21.06
C ALA A 235 4.96 -7.43 21.70
N TRP A 236 6.09 -6.95 21.19
CA TRP A 236 6.71 -5.71 21.67
C TRP A 236 5.76 -4.50 21.57
N PHE A 237 4.81 -4.55 20.65
CA PHE A 237 3.85 -3.46 20.40
C PHE A 237 2.56 -3.54 21.24
N ASN A 238 2.46 -4.41 22.27
CA ASN A 238 1.27 -4.46 23.14
C ASN A 238 0.94 -3.08 23.75
N GLU A 239 1.95 -2.35 24.23
CA GLU A 239 1.76 -1.00 24.77
C GLU A 239 1.42 0.02 23.67
N PRO A 240 2.18 0.15 22.56
CA PRO A 240 1.81 0.99 21.43
C PRO A 240 0.40 0.73 20.88
N ALA A 241 0.02 -0.53 20.67
CA ALA A 241 -1.30 -0.89 20.15
C ALA A 241 -2.43 -0.48 21.11
N SER A 242 -2.21 -0.59 22.43
CA SER A 242 -3.21 -0.23 23.44
C SER A 242 -3.58 1.27 23.46
N ARG A 243 -2.78 2.08 22.78
CA ARG A 243 -2.99 3.53 22.57
C ARG A 243 -3.09 3.92 21.10
N GLY A 244 -3.45 2.97 20.24
CA GLY A 244 -3.74 3.22 18.84
C GLY A 244 -5.05 3.95 18.64
N MET A 245 -5.12 4.83 17.65
CA MET A 245 -6.36 5.50 17.25
C MET A 245 -7.18 4.65 16.29
N LEU A 246 -6.52 3.97 15.34
CA LEU A 246 -7.18 3.13 14.34
C LEU A 246 -6.27 1.98 13.94
N MET A 247 -6.82 0.78 14.01
CA MET A 247 -6.26 -0.45 13.45
C MET A 247 -7.33 -1.12 12.60
N HIS A 248 -6.95 -1.49 11.40
CA HIS A 248 -7.87 -2.09 10.45
C HIS A 248 -7.25 -3.28 9.74
N THR A 249 -8.10 -4.09 9.12
CA THR A 249 -7.70 -5.18 8.24
C THR A 249 -8.63 -5.22 7.03
N ARG A 250 -8.19 -5.84 5.95
CA ARG A 250 -8.95 -6.02 4.72
C ARG A 250 -9.29 -7.49 4.55
N ALA A 251 -10.57 -7.79 4.65
CA ALA A 251 -11.10 -9.09 4.26
C ALA A 251 -11.31 -9.11 2.75
N PHE A 252 -10.77 -10.10 2.04
CA PHE A 252 -10.92 -10.21 0.59
C PHE A 252 -12.39 -10.40 0.21
N GLY A 253 -12.90 -9.61 -0.73
CA GLY A 253 -14.28 -9.64 -1.19
C GLY A 253 -15.29 -9.03 -0.21
N ARG A 254 -16.54 -9.43 -0.34
CA ARG A 254 -17.65 -8.96 0.51
C ARG A 254 -17.76 -9.83 1.75
N TYR A 255 -17.07 -9.41 2.79
CA TYR A 255 -17.13 -10.05 4.10
C TYR A 255 -18.16 -9.37 5.00
N ASN A 256 -18.96 -10.16 5.71
CA ASN A 256 -19.99 -9.67 6.64
C ASN A 256 -19.80 -10.29 8.02
N GLY A 257 -18.66 -10.00 8.65
CA GLY A 257 -18.34 -10.43 10.00
C GLY A 257 -18.95 -9.53 11.07
N PRO A 258 -18.66 -9.82 12.36
CA PRO A 258 -19.19 -9.07 13.50
C PRO A 258 -18.51 -7.72 13.72
N GLU A 259 -17.39 -7.45 13.07
CA GLU A 259 -16.60 -6.23 13.23
C GLU A 259 -17.28 -5.02 12.57
N GLU A 260 -16.95 -3.80 13.01
CA GLU A 260 -17.39 -2.57 12.37
C GLU A 260 -16.84 -2.48 10.94
N ILE A 261 -17.72 -2.45 9.94
CA ILE A 261 -17.37 -2.24 8.56
C ILE A 261 -17.05 -0.76 8.34
N MET A 262 -15.82 -0.49 7.90
CA MET A 262 -15.38 0.86 7.56
C MET A 262 -15.73 1.20 6.12
N GLU A 263 -15.45 0.29 5.18
CA GLU A 263 -15.71 0.44 3.76
C GLU A 263 -15.95 -0.91 3.08
N VAL A 264 -16.81 -0.95 2.07
CA VAL A 264 -16.95 -2.08 1.15
C VAL A 264 -16.60 -1.61 -0.24
N THR A 265 -15.57 -2.20 -0.82
CA THR A 265 -15.10 -1.90 -2.17
C THR A 265 -15.43 -3.03 -3.14
N ASN A 266 -15.04 -2.88 -4.41
CA ASN A 266 -15.13 -3.97 -5.38
C ASN A 266 -14.10 -5.09 -5.17
N CYS A 267 -13.16 -4.92 -4.22
CA CYS A 267 -12.09 -5.90 -4.00
C CYS A 267 -12.05 -6.44 -2.56
N PHE A 268 -12.44 -5.65 -1.59
CA PHE A 268 -12.34 -6.03 -0.17
C PHE A 268 -13.38 -5.32 0.69
N THR A 269 -13.60 -5.87 1.87
CA THR A 269 -14.28 -5.21 2.98
C THR A 269 -13.23 -4.78 3.99
N GLU A 270 -13.10 -3.47 4.27
CA GLU A 270 -12.23 -2.94 5.31
C GLU A 270 -12.97 -2.92 6.64
N ILE A 271 -12.39 -3.56 7.65
CA ILE A 271 -12.99 -3.73 8.97
C ILE A 271 -12.12 -3.12 10.06
N ASN A 272 -12.78 -2.52 11.04
CA ASN A 272 -12.15 -1.88 12.20
C ASN A 272 -11.88 -2.92 13.29
N VAL A 273 -10.61 -3.21 13.54
CA VAL A 273 -10.18 -4.14 14.59
C VAL A 273 -9.57 -3.44 15.81
N THR A 274 -9.66 -2.11 15.87
CA THR A 274 -9.16 -1.31 17.00
C THR A 274 -9.66 -1.83 18.36
N PRO A 275 -10.94 -2.26 18.52
CA PRO A 275 -11.43 -2.80 19.79
C PRO A 275 -10.69 -4.02 20.32
N ASN A 276 -9.97 -4.77 19.47
CA ASN A 276 -9.16 -5.91 19.90
C ASN A 276 -7.91 -5.49 20.69
N TYR A 277 -7.49 -4.22 20.57
CA TYR A 277 -6.22 -3.70 21.09
C TYR A 277 -6.37 -2.55 22.07
N ALA A 278 -7.31 -1.64 21.82
CA ALA A 278 -7.44 -0.38 22.54
C ALA A 278 -8.91 -0.08 22.93
N PRO A 279 -9.14 0.61 24.03
CA PRO A 279 -10.46 1.14 24.35
C PRO A 279 -10.91 2.15 23.30
N THR A 280 -12.06 1.92 22.67
CA THR A 280 -12.63 2.78 21.64
C THR A 280 -13.79 3.63 22.13
N ALA A 281 -14.14 4.64 21.36
CA ALA A 281 -15.34 5.45 21.50
C ALA A 281 -15.90 5.79 20.12
N LEU A 282 -17.23 5.92 20.04
CA LEU A 282 -17.96 6.29 18.83
C LEU A 282 -18.14 7.80 18.77
N ALA A 283 -17.90 8.38 17.59
CA ALA A 283 -18.23 9.77 17.28
C ALA A 283 -19.12 9.83 16.03
N HIS A 284 -20.25 10.53 16.13
CA HIS A 284 -21.14 10.82 15.02
C HIS A 284 -20.80 12.19 14.44
N ILE A 285 -20.64 12.25 13.11
CA ILE A 285 -20.33 13.46 12.38
C ILE A 285 -21.54 13.85 11.55
N THR A 286 -22.02 15.09 11.73
CA THR A 286 -23.04 15.69 10.90
C THR A 286 -22.39 16.79 10.05
N VAL A 287 -22.59 16.75 8.75
CA VAL A 287 -22.05 17.73 7.80
C VAL A 287 -23.18 18.62 7.28
N THR A 288 -22.97 19.93 7.35
CA THR A 288 -23.94 20.93 6.87
C THR A 288 -23.26 21.95 5.95
N ASN A 289 -24.05 22.60 5.11
CA ASN A 289 -23.61 23.80 4.38
C ASN A 289 -23.63 25.04 5.29
N SER A 290 -23.29 26.22 4.72
CA SER A 290 -23.29 27.49 5.44
C SER A 290 -24.68 27.88 6.03
N ASN A 291 -25.79 27.31 5.52
CA ASN A 291 -27.16 27.55 5.96
C ASN A 291 -27.70 26.46 6.88
N ASP A 292 -26.82 25.64 7.48
CA ASP A 292 -27.16 24.52 8.36
C ASP A 292 -27.99 23.39 7.72
N THR A 293 -28.01 23.31 6.38
CA THR A 293 -28.66 22.20 5.64
C THR A 293 -27.74 21.00 5.58
N PRO A 294 -28.18 19.78 5.92
CA PRO A 294 -27.40 18.56 5.81
C PRO A 294 -26.93 18.31 4.36
N ILE A 295 -25.71 17.77 4.21
CA ILE A 295 -25.12 17.44 2.92
C ILE A 295 -24.97 15.94 2.80
N GLU A 296 -25.66 15.33 1.82
CA GLU A 296 -25.44 13.94 1.40
C GLU A 296 -24.19 13.85 0.50
N GLY A 297 -23.44 12.75 0.63
CA GLY A 297 -22.30 12.46 -0.23
C GLY A 297 -21.04 13.30 0.05
N ALA A 298 -20.98 14.03 1.17
CA ALA A 298 -19.75 14.72 1.58
C ALA A 298 -18.68 13.69 1.96
N LEU A 299 -17.44 13.88 1.45
CA LEU A 299 -16.29 13.07 1.84
C LEU A 299 -15.78 13.52 3.22
N VAL A 300 -15.79 12.61 4.18
CA VAL A 300 -15.30 12.84 5.55
C VAL A 300 -14.01 12.06 5.75
N GLU A 301 -12.90 12.76 5.89
CA GLU A 301 -11.59 12.19 6.15
C GLU A 301 -11.22 12.35 7.62
N PHE A 302 -10.97 11.21 8.29
CA PHE A 302 -10.45 11.17 9.65
C PHE A 302 -8.92 11.11 9.57
N LYS A 303 -8.25 12.09 10.19
CA LYS A 303 -6.81 12.29 10.03
C LYS A 303 -6.09 12.25 11.37
N ILE A 304 -4.98 11.52 11.42
CA ILE A 304 -4.05 11.48 12.55
C ILE A 304 -2.83 12.35 12.22
N TYR A 305 -2.39 13.15 13.21
CA TYR A 305 -1.10 13.85 13.09
C TYR A 305 0.06 12.87 13.24
N ASN A 306 0.90 12.84 12.23
CA ASN A 306 2.08 11.99 12.20
C ASN A 306 3.06 12.53 11.15
N TYR A 307 4.33 12.69 11.49
CA TYR A 307 5.34 13.30 10.60
C TYR A 307 4.95 14.71 10.11
N ALA A 308 4.54 15.57 11.01
CA ALA A 308 4.08 16.94 10.70
C ALA A 308 3.02 17.01 9.57
N GLU A 309 2.20 15.98 9.44
CA GLU A 309 1.13 15.87 8.48
C GLU A 309 -0.13 15.34 9.15
N PHE A 310 -1.29 15.78 8.73
CA PHE A 310 -2.57 15.17 9.07
C PHE A 310 -2.90 14.07 8.05
N ASN A 311 -2.44 12.85 8.34
CA ASN A 311 -2.60 11.69 7.47
C ASN A 311 -4.01 11.11 7.58
N THR A 312 -4.69 10.92 6.44
CA THR A 312 -5.99 10.26 6.39
C THR A 312 -5.86 8.78 6.73
N VAL A 313 -6.57 8.33 7.77
CA VAL A 313 -6.59 6.95 8.23
C VAL A 313 -7.93 6.25 8.01
N ALA A 314 -9.01 7.01 7.83
CA ALA A 314 -10.31 6.51 7.43
C ALA A 314 -11.03 7.53 6.54
N ARG A 315 -11.81 7.02 5.60
CA ARG A 315 -12.71 7.78 4.74
C ARG A 315 -14.12 7.28 4.90
N LYS A 316 -15.07 8.19 5.02
CA LYS A 316 -16.49 7.90 5.08
C LYS A 316 -17.23 8.89 4.18
N THR A 317 -18.43 8.52 3.77
CA THR A 317 -19.34 9.39 3.03
C THR A 317 -20.59 9.64 3.87
N THR A 318 -21.12 10.84 3.85
CA THR A 318 -22.35 11.17 4.57
C THR A 318 -23.59 10.62 3.87
N ASN A 319 -24.55 10.15 4.65
CA ASN A 319 -25.86 9.70 4.20
C ASN A 319 -26.82 10.89 3.88
N LYS A 320 -28.07 10.58 3.55
CA LYS A 320 -29.12 11.58 3.23
C LYS A 320 -29.36 12.61 4.33
N ASP A 321 -29.11 12.26 5.58
CA ASP A 321 -29.25 13.15 6.74
C ASP A 321 -27.94 13.93 7.00
N GLY A 322 -26.97 13.88 6.11
CA GLY A 322 -25.66 14.50 6.27
C GLY A 322 -24.79 13.82 7.32
N LYS A 323 -25.06 12.56 7.70
CA LYS A 323 -24.43 11.91 8.83
C LYS A 323 -23.52 10.75 8.44
N THR A 324 -22.44 10.60 9.21
CA THR A 324 -21.58 9.41 9.24
C THR A 324 -21.03 9.18 10.65
N PHE A 325 -20.24 8.13 10.85
CA PHE A 325 -19.63 7.83 12.15
C PHE A 325 -18.32 7.05 12.01
N LEU A 326 -17.55 7.03 13.08
CA LEU A 326 -16.37 6.18 13.23
C LEU A 326 -16.20 5.81 14.71
N SER A 327 -15.83 4.54 14.99
CA SER A 327 -15.27 4.12 16.26
C SER A 327 -13.75 4.19 16.22
N ALA A 328 -13.13 4.86 17.19
CA ALA A 328 -11.67 5.01 17.23
C ALA A 328 -11.15 4.99 18.68
N GLY A 329 -9.84 4.87 18.86
CA GLY A 329 -9.19 5.01 20.16
C GLY A 329 -9.49 6.36 20.81
N LYS A 330 -9.47 6.43 22.15
CA LYS A 330 -9.89 7.61 22.93
C LYS A 330 -8.81 8.71 22.92
N GLY A 331 -8.62 9.33 21.78
CA GLY A 331 -7.69 10.44 21.52
C GLY A 331 -8.26 11.41 20.49
N ASP A 332 -7.41 12.27 19.95
CA ASP A 332 -7.79 13.33 19.03
C ASP A 332 -7.49 12.98 17.57
N MET A 333 -8.45 13.26 16.68
CA MET A 333 -8.27 13.32 15.23
C MET A 333 -8.66 14.68 14.68
N LEU A 334 -8.04 15.10 13.58
CA LEU A 334 -8.57 16.16 12.72
C LEU A 334 -9.55 15.52 11.73
N VAL A 335 -10.79 15.99 11.71
CA VAL A 335 -11.78 15.57 10.72
C VAL A 335 -11.87 16.67 9.66
N TRP A 336 -11.48 16.33 8.42
CA TRP A 336 -11.51 17.19 7.25
C TRP A 336 -12.62 16.73 6.33
N VAL A 337 -13.49 17.65 5.94
CA VAL A 337 -14.68 17.31 5.14
C VAL A 337 -14.70 18.15 3.88
N THR A 338 -14.96 17.51 2.74
CA THR A 338 -15.04 18.18 1.43
C THR A 338 -16.32 17.80 0.69
N HIS A 339 -16.85 18.76 -0.06
CA HIS A 339 -17.96 18.54 -1.00
C HIS A 339 -18.00 19.65 -2.03
N ASN A 340 -17.94 19.31 -3.33
CA ASN A 340 -18.03 20.28 -4.44
C ASN A 340 -17.11 21.50 -4.30
N GLY A 341 -15.84 21.28 -3.89
CA GLY A 341 -14.84 22.35 -3.74
C GLY A 341 -14.99 23.22 -2.48
N ALA A 342 -16.03 23.01 -1.67
CA ALA A 342 -16.13 23.58 -0.33
C ALA A 342 -15.55 22.61 0.71
N PHE A 343 -15.04 23.13 1.82
CA PHE A 343 -14.54 22.32 2.93
C PHE A 343 -14.83 22.91 4.29
N GLY A 344 -14.69 22.07 5.29
CA GLY A 344 -14.70 22.43 6.69
C GLY A 344 -13.89 21.41 7.47
N PHE A 345 -13.40 21.78 8.64
CA PHE A 345 -12.66 20.83 9.47
C PHE A 345 -12.78 21.15 10.95
N ARG A 346 -12.58 20.13 11.78
CA ARG A 346 -12.61 20.25 13.22
C ARG A 346 -11.77 19.17 13.88
N LYS A 347 -11.11 19.53 14.99
CA LYS A 347 -10.56 18.52 15.90
C LYS A 347 -11.71 17.82 16.62
N VAL A 348 -11.68 16.48 16.65
CA VAL A 348 -12.65 15.61 17.34
C VAL A 348 -11.91 14.79 18.36
N SER A 349 -12.33 14.87 19.62
CA SER A 349 -11.78 14.13 20.75
C SER A 349 -12.66 12.92 21.05
N PHE A 350 -12.26 11.75 20.56
CA PHE A 350 -13.01 10.50 20.78
C PHE A 350 -13.11 10.16 22.27
N GLY A 351 -14.32 9.85 22.72
CA GLY A 351 -14.64 9.63 24.13
C GLY A 351 -15.06 10.88 24.91
N LYS A 352 -14.97 12.07 24.27
CA LYS A 352 -15.51 13.33 24.78
C LYS A 352 -16.58 13.88 23.85
N ASP A 353 -16.25 13.94 22.54
CA ASP A 353 -17.15 14.42 21.50
C ASP A 353 -17.91 13.23 20.93
N THR A 354 -19.22 13.12 21.22
CA THR A 354 -20.08 12.04 20.71
C THR A 354 -20.90 12.46 19.49
N GLU A 355 -21.29 13.74 19.42
CA GLU A 355 -22.04 14.35 18.31
C GLU A 355 -21.30 15.61 17.87
N VAL A 356 -20.85 15.64 16.62
CA VAL A 356 -20.04 16.72 16.07
C VAL A 356 -20.67 17.24 14.78
N THR A 357 -20.91 18.55 14.70
CA THR A 357 -21.30 19.18 13.44
C THR A 357 -20.09 19.88 12.81
N ILE A 358 -19.87 19.64 11.53
CA ILE A 358 -18.86 20.30 10.69
C ILE A 358 -19.58 21.04 9.57
N LYS A 359 -19.37 22.34 9.52
CA LYS A 359 -19.96 23.22 8.51
C LYS A 359 -18.96 23.41 7.37
N LEU A 360 -19.42 23.23 6.14
CA LEU A 360 -18.64 23.55 4.94
C LEU A 360 -18.80 25.04 4.63
N ASP A 361 -17.95 25.84 5.23
CA ASP A 361 -17.98 27.31 5.14
C ASP A 361 -16.71 27.89 4.52
N LYS A 362 -15.78 27.06 4.06
CA LYS A 362 -14.49 27.45 3.49
C LYS A 362 -14.32 26.98 2.05
N LYS A 363 -13.48 27.70 1.32
CA LYS A 363 -13.03 27.37 -0.03
C LYS A 363 -11.51 27.49 -0.12
N PRO A 364 -10.84 26.83 -1.09
CA PRO A 364 -9.43 27.08 -1.38
C PRO A 364 -9.16 28.60 -1.52
N GLY A 365 -8.11 29.10 -0.83
CA GLY A 365 -7.80 30.53 -0.74
C GLY A 365 -8.32 31.25 0.51
N ASP A 366 -9.26 30.65 1.24
CA ASP A 366 -9.69 31.24 2.51
C ASP A 366 -8.58 31.17 3.56
N PRO A 367 -8.39 32.23 4.37
CA PRO A 367 -7.30 32.26 5.35
C PRO A 367 -7.53 31.26 6.49
N ILE A 368 -6.50 30.54 6.82
CA ILE A 368 -6.44 29.60 7.96
C ILE A 368 -5.21 29.95 8.80
N ASN A 369 -5.40 30.07 10.10
CA ASN A 369 -4.30 30.14 11.07
C ASN A 369 -4.81 29.63 12.42
N ILE A 370 -4.46 28.39 12.76
CA ILE A 370 -5.02 27.68 13.92
C ILE A 370 -3.90 26.98 14.68
N ASP A 371 -3.80 27.28 15.96
CA ASP A 371 -3.02 26.51 16.91
C ASP A 371 -3.90 25.41 17.52
N THR A 372 -3.37 24.21 17.59
CA THR A 372 -4.10 23.08 18.14
C THR A 372 -3.17 22.12 18.90
N GLU A 373 -3.66 21.55 19.99
CA GLU A 373 -3.02 20.42 20.65
C GLU A 373 -3.75 19.14 20.23
N ILE A 374 -2.98 18.11 19.83
CA ILE A 374 -3.49 16.78 19.48
C ILE A 374 -3.03 15.82 20.59
N VAL A 375 -3.97 15.19 21.25
CA VAL A 375 -3.74 14.30 22.40
C VAL A 375 -3.96 12.84 21.96
N PRO A 376 -2.94 11.97 22.04
CA PRO A 376 -3.10 10.55 21.76
C PRO A 376 -3.87 9.83 22.88
N PRO A 377 -4.39 8.62 22.63
CA PRO A 377 -4.96 7.78 23.69
C PRO A 377 -3.94 7.45 24.79
N VAL A 378 -4.45 7.22 25.99
CA VAL A 378 -3.65 6.73 27.13
C VAL A 378 -3.39 5.24 26.96
N ALA A 379 -2.18 4.78 27.25
CA ALA A 379 -1.83 3.37 27.21
C ALA A 379 -2.67 2.54 28.19
N ASN A 380 -3.17 1.40 27.71
CA ASN A 380 -3.90 0.40 28.50
C ASN A 380 -3.55 -0.99 27.98
N PRO A 381 -2.29 -1.44 28.15
CA PRO A 381 -1.81 -2.64 27.48
C PRO A 381 -2.53 -3.90 27.95
N ILE A 382 -2.82 -4.80 27.01
CA ILE A 382 -3.33 -6.13 27.30
C ILE A 382 -2.23 -6.91 28.01
N PRO A 383 -2.47 -7.48 29.19
CA PRO A 383 -1.48 -8.29 29.90
C PRO A 383 -1.10 -9.52 29.07
N ALA A 384 0.19 -9.74 28.89
CA ALA A 384 0.72 -10.95 28.28
C ALA A 384 1.12 -11.95 29.39
N ASN A 385 0.54 -13.14 29.38
CA ASN A 385 0.72 -14.13 30.42
C ASN A 385 1.64 -15.26 29.95
N ALA A 386 2.93 -14.98 29.81
CA ALA A 386 3.96 -15.99 29.54
C ALA A 386 4.75 -16.28 30.83
N THR A 387 5.02 -17.54 31.11
CA THR A 387 5.87 -17.95 32.24
C THR A 387 7.34 -17.63 31.94
N ASP A 388 8.18 -17.53 32.98
CA ASP A 388 9.60 -17.29 32.81
C ASP A 388 10.30 -18.44 32.05
N GLU A 389 9.81 -19.68 32.23
CA GLU A 389 10.29 -20.83 31.48
C GLU A 389 9.94 -20.72 29.99
N GLN A 390 8.71 -20.32 29.62
CA GLN A 390 8.32 -20.12 28.24
C GLN A 390 9.16 -19.01 27.59
N LYS A 391 9.41 -17.91 28.29
CA LYS A 391 10.27 -16.81 27.80
C LYS A 391 11.72 -17.28 27.59
N ALA A 392 12.27 -18.06 28.53
CA ALA A 392 13.63 -18.59 28.41
C ALA A 392 13.76 -19.56 27.23
N ASN A 393 12.80 -20.46 27.06
CA ASN A 393 12.76 -21.40 25.94
C ASN A 393 12.66 -20.67 24.59
N ASN A 394 11.78 -19.66 24.50
CA ASN A 394 11.64 -18.82 23.31
C ASN A 394 12.96 -18.10 22.98
N ALA A 395 13.59 -17.46 23.96
CA ALA A 395 14.87 -16.77 23.76
C ALA A 395 15.98 -17.73 23.27
N GLN A 396 16.04 -18.96 23.78
CA GLN A 396 16.99 -19.95 23.31
C GLN A 396 16.69 -20.36 21.86
N ARG A 397 15.42 -20.52 21.52
CA ARG A 397 14.98 -20.87 20.16
C ARG A 397 15.33 -19.78 19.15
N LEU A 398 15.09 -18.51 19.48
CA LEU A 398 15.47 -17.37 18.64
C LEU A 398 16.96 -17.37 18.28
N LEU A 399 17.86 -17.72 19.22
CA LEU A 399 19.29 -17.84 18.94
C LEU A 399 19.60 -18.96 17.93
N GLN A 400 18.87 -20.06 17.95
CA GLN A 400 19.01 -21.14 16.96
C GLN A 400 18.52 -20.71 15.58
N GLU A 401 17.40 -20.00 15.51
CA GLU A 401 16.80 -19.46 14.30
C GLU A 401 17.70 -18.39 13.67
N ASP A 402 18.28 -17.51 14.49
CA ASP A 402 19.31 -16.57 14.04
C ASP A 402 20.52 -17.28 13.43
N ALA A 403 20.95 -18.40 14.00
CA ALA A 403 22.06 -19.18 13.45
C ALA A 403 21.70 -19.78 12.07
N ILE A 404 20.47 -20.28 11.89
CA ILE A 404 19.96 -20.77 10.60
C ILE A 404 19.99 -19.68 9.55
N ARG A 405 19.41 -18.49 9.86
CA ARG A 405 19.39 -17.35 8.95
C ARG A 405 20.79 -16.85 8.64
N ASN A 406 21.68 -16.77 9.64
CA ASN A 406 23.06 -16.36 9.46
C ASN A 406 23.85 -17.32 8.58
N GLN A 407 23.60 -18.65 8.67
CA GLN A 407 24.20 -19.64 7.77
C GLN A 407 23.77 -19.39 6.32
N TYR A 408 22.50 -19.07 6.07
CA TYR A 408 22.01 -18.75 4.74
C TYR A 408 22.63 -17.44 4.23
N THR A 409 22.60 -16.38 5.02
CA THR A 409 23.13 -15.07 4.60
C THR A 409 24.66 -15.05 4.46
N ALA A 410 25.38 -15.99 5.08
CA ALA A 410 26.83 -16.15 4.88
C ALA A 410 27.19 -16.57 3.43
N THR A 411 26.23 -17.05 2.64
CA THR A 411 26.42 -17.35 1.21
C THR A 411 26.41 -16.09 0.33
N PHE A 412 25.99 -14.92 0.86
CA PHE A 412 25.88 -13.68 0.10
C PHE A 412 27.24 -13.00 -0.08
N TYR A 413 27.34 -12.20 -1.11
CA TYR A 413 28.51 -11.34 -1.31
C TYR A 413 28.63 -10.28 -0.21
N THR A 414 29.85 -10.03 0.21
CA THR A 414 30.25 -9.03 1.20
C THR A 414 31.43 -8.20 0.70
N THR A 415 31.76 -7.13 1.35
CA THR A 415 32.99 -6.32 1.06
C THR A 415 34.29 -7.12 1.18
N ASN A 416 34.27 -8.28 1.88
CA ASN A 416 35.43 -9.19 1.96
C ASN A 416 35.52 -10.15 0.77
N THR A 417 34.42 -10.40 0.04
CA THR A 417 34.37 -11.38 -1.05
C THR A 417 34.31 -10.71 -2.43
N THR A 418 33.88 -9.45 -2.52
CA THR A 418 33.83 -8.70 -3.78
C THR A 418 33.94 -7.19 -3.55
N ASN A 419 34.45 -6.47 -4.56
CA ASN A 419 34.42 -5.00 -4.62
C ASN A 419 33.21 -4.49 -5.45
N ASN A 420 32.37 -5.38 -6.01
CA ASN A 420 31.21 -4.98 -6.80
C ASN A 420 30.04 -4.62 -5.87
N PRO A 421 29.61 -3.34 -5.83
CA PRO A 421 28.57 -2.89 -4.93
C PRO A 421 27.19 -3.48 -5.27
N PHE A 422 26.93 -3.80 -6.55
CA PHE A 422 25.67 -4.36 -6.99
C PHE A 422 25.48 -5.80 -6.52
N LEU A 423 26.53 -6.61 -6.51
CA LEU A 423 26.52 -7.96 -5.98
C LEU A 423 26.29 -7.98 -4.46
N ILE A 424 26.87 -7.02 -3.74
CA ILE A 424 26.64 -6.88 -2.29
C ILE A 424 25.18 -6.45 -2.03
N ALA A 425 24.69 -5.45 -2.77
CA ALA A 425 23.34 -4.91 -2.56
C ALA A 425 22.23 -5.91 -2.96
N SER A 426 22.49 -6.80 -3.93
CA SER A 426 21.52 -7.79 -4.42
C SER A 426 21.24 -8.93 -3.43
N ARG A 427 22.09 -9.10 -2.40
CA ARG A 427 21.92 -10.15 -1.38
C ARG A 427 21.70 -11.53 -2.02
N GLY A 428 20.65 -12.27 -1.64
CA GLY A 428 20.34 -13.59 -2.21
C GLY A 428 19.89 -13.59 -3.68
N ASN A 429 19.71 -12.43 -4.30
CA ASN A 429 19.47 -12.32 -5.75
C ASN A 429 20.77 -12.17 -6.57
N TYR A 430 21.93 -12.33 -5.92
CA TYR A 430 23.22 -12.16 -6.58
C TYR A 430 23.41 -13.04 -7.84
N PRO A 431 22.83 -14.25 -7.95
CA PRO A 431 22.99 -15.04 -9.18
C PRO A 431 22.40 -14.35 -10.42
N GLU A 432 21.28 -13.64 -10.28
CA GLU A 432 20.66 -12.87 -11.36
C GLU A 432 21.53 -11.67 -11.75
N ILE A 433 22.12 -10.98 -10.78
CA ILE A 433 23.00 -9.85 -11.03
C ILE A 433 24.34 -10.32 -11.66
N GLU A 434 24.87 -11.46 -11.23
CA GLU A 434 26.05 -12.09 -11.89
C GLU A 434 25.75 -12.46 -13.34
N ALA A 435 24.60 -13.11 -13.59
CA ALA A 435 24.17 -13.48 -14.93
C ALA A 435 24.08 -12.24 -15.84
N TYR A 436 23.45 -11.16 -15.34
CA TYR A 436 23.39 -9.88 -16.05
C TYR A 436 24.78 -9.30 -16.35
N LEU A 437 25.65 -9.19 -15.33
CA LEU A 437 27.00 -8.62 -15.47
C LEU A 437 27.88 -9.44 -16.39
N SER A 438 27.71 -10.75 -16.44
CA SER A 438 28.54 -11.69 -17.22
C SER A 438 28.38 -11.51 -18.73
N VAL A 439 27.23 -11.01 -19.19
CA VAL A 439 26.94 -10.81 -20.63
C VAL A 439 27.22 -9.38 -21.10
N LEU A 440 27.68 -8.49 -20.19
CA LEU A 440 28.07 -7.13 -20.59
C LEU A 440 29.34 -7.11 -21.38
N THR A 441 29.30 -6.51 -22.58
CA THR A 441 30.42 -6.27 -23.46
C THR A 441 31.03 -4.88 -23.21
N ASP A 442 32.21 -4.59 -23.78
CA ASP A 442 32.82 -3.27 -23.68
C ASP A 442 31.91 -2.16 -24.24
N ALA A 443 31.08 -2.49 -25.26
CA ALA A 443 30.17 -1.55 -25.89
C ALA A 443 28.99 -1.12 -25.01
N ASN A 444 28.50 -2.00 -24.14
CA ASN A 444 27.32 -1.71 -23.31
C ASN A 444 27.60 -1.68 -21.81
N ARG A 445 28.82 -1.98 -21.36
CA ARG A 445 29.21 -2.06 -19.94
C ARG A 445 28.87 -0.77 -19.15
N THR A 446 29.17 0.39 -19.77
CA THR A 446 28.87 1.68 -19.12
C THR A 446 27.38 1.87 -18.91
N ALA A 447 26.56 1.66 -19.92
CA ALA A 447 25.11 1.76 -19.80
C ALA A 447 24.55 0.68 -18.86
N GLY A 448 25.12 -0.55 -18.88
CA GLY A 448 24.73 -1.64 -17.98
C GLY A 448 24.95 -1.30 -16.52
N ASN A 449 26.11 -0.72 -16.17
CA ASN A 449 26.36 -0.26 -14.80
C ASN A 449 25.44 0.91 -14.41
N GLN A 450 25.23 1.87 -15.31
CA GLN A 450 24.31 3.00 -15.09
C GLN A 450 22.87 2.54 -14.86
N LEU A 451 22.44 1.45 -15.50
CA LEU A 451 21.11 0.87 -15.26
C LEU A 451 21.02 0.34 -13.81
N LEU A 452 22.02 -0.42 -13.34
CA LEU A 452 22.05 -0.93 -11.97
C LEU A 452 22.15 0.20 -10.92
N GLU A 453 22.81 1.32 -11.24
CA GLU A 453 22.86 2.52 -10.38
C GLU A 453 21.52 3.27 -10.33
N ALA A 454 20.70 3.17 -11.38
CA ALA A 454 19.47 3.92 -11.52
C ALA A 454 18.26 3.25 -10.85
N ILE A 455 18.28 1.92 -10.70
CA ILE A 455 17.22 1.15 -10.05
C ILE A 455 17.38 1.19 -8.51
N SER A 456 16.34 0.77 -7.77
CA SER A 456 16.40 0.73 -6.31
C SER A 456 17.18 -0.50 -5.80
N ASP A 457 17.63 -0.44 -4.55
CA ASP A 457 18.21 -1.61 -3.87
C ASP A 457 17.25 -2.81 -3.86
N LYS A 458 15.95 -2.55 -3.78
CA LYS A 458 14.95 -3.61 -3.78
C LYS A 458 14.81 -4.26 -5.16
N ASP A 459 14.99 -3.49 -6.24
CA ASP A 459 15.06 -4.03 -7.60
C ASP A 459 16.29 -4.93 -7.80
N LEU A 460 17.45 -4.55 -7.25
CA LEU A 460 18.62 -5.41 -7.25
C LEU A 460 18.37 -6.75 -6.55
N ARG A 461 17.48 -6.77 -5.54
CA ARG A 461 17.18 -7.94 -4.70
C ARG A 461 16.12 -8.87 -5.27
N ASP A 462 15.33 -8.45 -6.27
CA ASP A 462 14.22 -9.27 -6.76
C ASP A 462 14.01 -9.27 -8.28
N THR A 463 14.76 -8.45 -9.05
CA THR A 463 14.64 -8.42 -10.52
C THR A 463 15.47 -9.52 -11.17
N PRO A 464 14.90 -10.33 -12.08
CA PRO A 464 15.62 -11.31 -12.89
C PRO A 464 16.55 -10.67 -13.92
N ALA A 465 17.59 -11.40 -14.34
CA ALA A 465 18.59 -10.94 -15.30
C ALA A 465 18.00 -10.61 -16.68
N ASP A 466 17.06 -11.43 -17.16
CA ASP A 466 16.41 -11.23 -18.45
C ASP A 466 15.60 -9.93 -18.52
N VAL A 467 14.94 -9.55 -17.42
CA VAL A 467 14.25 -8.26 -17.29
C VAL A 467 15.25 -7.11 -17.39
N LEU A 468 16.38 -7.18 -16.70
CA LEU A 468 17.44 -6.14 -16.77
C LEU A 468 18.04 -6.06 -18.17
N LEU A 469 18.23 -7.21 -18.83
CA LEU A 469 18.74 -7.28 -20.20
C LEU A 469 17.75 -6.71 -21.21
N ASP A 470 16.45 -6.97 -21.07
CA ASP A 470 15.43 -6.33 -21.90
C ASP A 470 15.58 -4.80 -21.87
N HIS A 471 15.70 -4.24 -20.67
CA HIS A 471 15.84 -2.80 -20.51
C HIS A 471 17.15 -2.23 -21.04
N LEU A 472 18.26 -2.95 -20.92
CA LEU A 472 19.55 -2.53 -21.45
C LEU A 472 19.60 -2.62 -22.98
N CYS A 473 19.26 -3.79 -23.52
CA CYS A 473 19.43 -4.10 -24.95
C CYS A 473 18.47 -3.31 -25.85
N ASN A 474 17.30 -2.96 -25.32
CA ASN A 474 16.27 -2.21 -26.05
C ASN A 474 16.28 -0.70 -25.72
N THR A 475 17.41 -0.17 -25.22
CA THR A 475 17.59 1.27 -25.01
C THR A 475 18.74 1.78 -25.85
N GLN A 476 18.47 2.73 -26.75
CA GLN A 476 19.50 3.39 -27.53
C GLN A 476 20.20 4.47 -26.71
N PRO A 477 21.53 4.43 -26.53
CA PRO A 477 22.27 5.49 -25.84
C PRO A 477 22.08 6.85 -26.52
N THR A 478 21.95 7.90 -25.70
CA THR A 478 21.86 9.29 -26.17
C THR A 478 22.71 10.20 -25.30
N ASP A 479 23.12 11.36 -25.82
CA ASP A 479 23.86 12.40 -25.07
C ASP A 479 22.92 13.25 -24.20
N SER A 480 21.63 12.89 -24.07
CA SER A 480 20.68 13.62 -23.25
C SER A 480 21.08 13.55 -21.76
N LYS A 481 21.08 14.70 -21.08
CA LYS A 481 21.20 14.73 -19.60
C LYS A 481 20.12 13.92 -18.87
N HIS A 482 19.03 13.60 -19.56
CA HIS A 482 17.91 12.82 -19.05
C HIS A 482 18.08 11.32 -19.28
N PHE A 483 19.13 10.88 -20.03
CA PHE A 483 19.27 9.51 -20.47
C PHE A 483 19.19 8.49 -19.33
N VAL A 484 20.12 8.55 -18.38
CA VAL A 484 20.22 7.53 -17.34
C VAL A 484 18.96 7.49 -16.48
N ARG A 485 18.50 8.67 -16.02
CA ARG A 485 17.47 8.76 -14.99
C ARG A 485 16.05 8.62 -15.54
N TYR A 486 15.80 9.03 -16.78
CA TYR A 486 14.45 9.19 -17.31
C TYR A 486 14.20 8.50 -18.66
N ILE A 487 15.21 7.80 -19.20
CA ILE A 487 15.10 6.94 -20.38
C ILE A 487 15.59 5.52 -20.04
N LEU A 488 16.85 5.35 -19.63
CA LEU A 488 17.45 4.05 -19.33
C LEU A 488 16.80 3.37 -18.10
N ASN A 489 16.57 4.12 -17.03
CA ASN A 489 15.95 3.60 -15.81
C ASN A 489 14.57 3.02 -16.09
N PRO A 490 14.34 1.71 -15.87
CA PRO A 490 13.01 1.10 -16.05
C PRO A 490 12.01 1.46 -14.94
N ARG A 491 12.49 1.76 -13.71
CA ARG A 491 11.65 2.07 -12.57
C ARG A 491 10.95 3.40 -12.73
N VAL A 492 9.61 3.38 -12.72
CA VAL A 492 8.78 4.59 -12.79
C VAL A 492 8.29 5.00 -11.40
N SER A 493 7.72 4.08 -10.64
CA SER A 493 7.18 4.30 -9.31
C SER A 493 7.41 3.09 -8.40
N ASN A 494 6.37 2.32 -8.10
CA ASN A 494 6.41 1.15 -7.22
C ASN A 494 5.84 -0.13 -7.89
N GLU A 495 5.81 -0.18 -9.22
CA GLU A 495 5.39 -1.33 -10.00
C GLU A 495 6.41 -2.49 -9.90
N LEU A 496 5.99 -3.72 -10.21
CA LEU A 496 6.90 -4.83 -10.48
C LEU A 496 7.61 -4.57 -11.80
N LEU A 497 8.94 -4.68 -11.83
CA LEU A 497 9.67 -4.59 -13.08
C LEU A 497 9.40 -5.82 -13.96
N CYS A 498 9.06 -5.57 -15.21
CA CYS A 498 8.80 -6.58 -16.23
C CYS A 498 9.49 -6.17 -17.54
N PRO A 499 9.74 -7.09 -18.49
CA PRO A 499 10.47 -6.82 -19.73
C PRO A 499 9.59 -6.05 -20.74
N TYR A 500 9.22 -4.82 -20.42
CA TYR A 500 8.23 -4.05 -21.19
C TYR A 500 8.83 -3.33 -22.42
N ARG A 501 10.16 -3.19 -22.53
CA ARG A 501 10.73 -2.37 -23.62
C ARG A 501 10.62 -3.05 -24.97
N SER A 502 11.08 -4.28 -25.09
CA SER A 502 10.89 -5.06 -26.32
C SER A 502 9.43 -5.17 -26.68
N PHE A 503 8.57 -5.45 -25.69
CA PHE A 503 7.13 -5.54 -25.88
C PHE A 503 6.54 -4.28 -26.54
N PHE A 504 6.85 -3.07 -26.03
CA PHE A 504 6.30 -1.85 -26.61
C PHE A 504 6.96 -1.44 -27.93
N GLN A 505 8.22 -1.82 -28.16
CA GLN A 505 8.85 -1.61 -29.45
C GLN A 505 8.24 -2.49 -30.55
N GLU A 506 7.74 -3.66 -30.21
CA GLU A 506 7.01 -4.56 -31.12
C GLU A 506 5.51 -4.20 -31.24
N ALA A 507 4.90 -3.68 -30.18
CA ALA A 507 3.47 -3.35 -30.15
C ALA A 507 3.09 -2.14 -31.03
N PHE A 508 4.05 -1.24 -31.31
CA PHE A 508 3.85 -0.06 -32.14
C PHE A 508 4.58 -0.19 -33.47
N ASP A 509 3.88 0.04 -34.57
CA ASP A 509 4.52 0.14 -35.85
C ASP A 509 5.44 1.38 -35.96
N SER A 510 6.36 1.37 -36.95
CA SER A 510 7.35 2.43 -37.09
C SER A 510 6.74 3.83 -37.29
N ASN A 511 5.57 3.93 -37.94
CA ASN A 511 4.91 5.23 -38.19
C ASN A 511 4.33 5.76 -36.86
N GLN A 512 3.69 4.89 -36.10
CA GLN A 512 3.12 5.23 -34.79
C GLN A 512 4.22 5.62 -33.79
N ALA A 513 5.28 4.81 -33.71
CA ALA A 513 6.43 5.08 -32.85
C ALA A 513 7.12 6.42 -33.20
N ASN A 514 7.33 6.72 -34.51
CA ASN A 514 7.91 7.99 -34.95
C ASN A 514 6.99 9.17 -34.60
N ARG A 515 5.69 9.05 -34.85
CA ARG A 515 4.71 10.08 -34.48
C ARG A 515 4.78 10.44 -32.98
N PHE A 516 4.89 9.43 -32.10
CA PHE A 516 5.02 9.64 -30.67
C PHE A 516 6.34 10.32 -30.29
N LYS A 517 7.46 9.96 -30.96
CA LYS A 517 8.78 10.57 -30.73
C LYS A 517 8.83 12.03 -31.19
N GLU A 518 8.27 12.34 -32.35
CA GLU A 518 8.24 13.68 -32.90
C GLU A 518 7.33 14.62 -32.12
N ASN A 519 6.22 14.11 -31.64
CA ASN A 519 5.24 14.86 -30.84
C ASN A 519 4.70 14.00 -29.69
N PRO A 520 5.32 14.01 -28.49
CA PRO A 520 4.87 13.18 -27.34
C PRO A 520 3.43 13.46 -26.89
N GLN A 521 2.84 14.61 -27.22
CA GLN A 521 1.42 14.87 -26.95
C GLN A 521 0.51 13.84 -27.67
N THR A 522 0.93 13.33 -28.83
CA THR A 522 0.15 12.30 -29.53
C THR A 522 0.14 10.95 -28.78
N LEU A 523 1.16 10.68 -27.95
CA LEU A 523 1.14 9.54 -27.04
C LEU A 523 0.17 9.78 -25.88
N VAL A 524 0.09 11.00 -25.35
CA VAL A 524 -0.91 11.36 -24.31
C VAL A 524 -2.33 11.11 -24.84
N GLU A 525 -2.62 11.61 -26.05
CA GLU A 525 -3.90 11.42 -26.73
C GLU A 525 -4.21 9.92 -26.93
N TRP A 526 -3.24 9.16 -27.43
CA TRP A 526 -3.41 7.72 -27.63
C TRP A 526 -3.69 6.96 -26.33
N VAL A 527 -2.98 7.29 -25.24
CA VAL A 527 -3.23 6.67 -23.93
C VAL A 527 -4.64 7.01 -23.42
N LYS A 528 -5.07 8.29 -23.56
CA LYS A 528 -6.41 8.72 -23.20
C LYS A 528 -7.50 7.95 -23.97
N GLU A 529 -7.29 7.75 -25.27
CA GLU A 529 -8.26 7.07 -26.14
C GLU A 529 -8.29 5.55 -25.95
N THR A 530 -7.17 4.96 -25.52
CA THR A 530 -6.98 3.50 -25.51
C THR A 530 -7.18 2.90 -24.12
N ILE A 531 -6.86 3.62 -23.06
CA ILE A 531 -6.90 3.12 -21.67
C ILE A 531 -8.05 3.78 -20.92
N GLU A 532 -9.06 2.97 -20.62
CA GLU A 532 -10.19 3.38 -19.77
C GLU A 532 -9.73 3.50 -18.31
N ILE A 533 -10.20 4.52 -17.60
CA ILE A 533 -9.89 4.72 -16.18
C ILE A 533 -11.03 4.25 -15.30
N ASN A 534 -10.69 3.32 -14.40
CA ASN A 534 -11.61 2.79 -13.40
C ASN A 534 -10.89 2.53 -12.06
N ASP A 535 -10.78 3.57 -11.24
CA ASP A 535 -10.14 3.48 -9.92
C ASP A 535 -10.87 2.50 -8.97
N ASN A 536 -12.16 2.25 -9.18
CA ASN A 536 -12.94 1.32 -8.36
C ASN A 536 -12.53 -0.15 -8.55
N LEU A 537 -11.87 -0.50 -9.66
CA LEU A 537 -11.32 -1.83 -9.88
C LEU A 537 -9.98 -2.07 -9.19
N ASN A 538 -9.38 -1.01 -8.62
CA ASN A 538 -8.11 -1.08 -7.89
C ASN A 538 -8.09 -0.14 -6.68
N PRO A 539 -9.00 -0.30 -5.71
CA PRO A 539 -9.12 0.60 -4.56
C PRO A 539 -7.87 0.59 -3.66
N GLN A 540 -7.06 -0.46 -3.72
CA GLN A 540 -5.78 -0.59 -3.02
C GLN A 540 -4.63 0.14 -3.73
N ARG A 541 -4.83 0.60 -4.97
CA ARG A 541 -3.81 1.23 -5.83
C ARG A 541 -2.57 0.36 -6.01
N ILE A 542 -2.76 -0.95 -6.20
CA ILE A 542 -1.69 -1.89 -6.51
C ILE A 542 -1.24 -1.61 -7.94
N PRO A 543 0.04 -1.30 -8.18
CA PRO A 543 0.48 -0.99 -9.52
C PRO A 543 0.29 -2.17 -10.47
N VAL A 544 -0.44 -1.94 -11.55
CA VAL A 544 -0.50 -2.87 -12.69
C VAL A 544 0.76 -2.70 -13.51
N THR A 545 1.35 -3.81 -13.98
CA THR A 545 2.52 -3.71 -14.86
C THR A 545 2.16 -2.98 -16.15
N PRO A 546 3.12 -2.31 -16.83
CA PRO A 546 2.84 -1.65 -18.11
C PRO A 546 2.26 -2.60 -19.16
N ILE A 547 2.71 -3.86 -19.19
CA ILE A 547 2.16 -4.90 -20.10
C ILE A 547 0.73 -5.27 -19.70
N GLY A 548 0.46 -5.40 -18.39
CA GLY A 548 -0.86 -5.67 -17.87
C GLY A 548 -1.87 -4.59 -18.24
N VAL A 549 -1.51 -3.30 -18.11
CA VAL A 549 -2.35 -2.17 -18.54
C VAL A 549 -2.62 -2.24 -20.04
N TYR A 550 -1.60 -2.50 -20.85
CA TYR A 550 -1.78 -2.63 -22.31
C TYR A 550 -2.75 -3.76 -22.67
N ASN A 551 -2.64 -4.90 -22.02
CA ASN A 551 -3.50 -6.05 -22.28
C ASN A 551 -4.93 -5.85 -21.79
N ALA A 552 -5.10 -5.29 -20.59
CA ALA A 552 -6.42 -5.05 -20.00
C ALA A 552 -7.19 -3.90 -20.66
N LYS A 553 -6.50 -2.90 -21.23
CA LYS A 553 -7.06 -1.63 -21.74
C LYS A 553 -7.84 -0.81 -20.71
N VAL A 554 -7.82 -1.22 -19.47
CA VAL A 554 -8.41 -0.56 -18.31
C VAL A 554 -7.36 -0.45 -17.23
N ALA A 555 -7.30 0.67 -16.52
CA ALA A 555 -6.38 0.90 -15.41
C ALA A 555 -6.96 1.84 -14.36
N ASP A 556 -6.39 1.84 -13.16
CA ASP A 556 -6.52 2.97 -12.25
C ASP A 556 -5.62 4.13 -12.68
N THR A 557 -5.89 5.31 -12.14
CA THR A 557 -5.14 6.53 -12.47
C THR A 557 -3.63 6.38 -12.24
N HIS A 558 -3.20 5.71 -11.16
CA HIS A 558 -1.78 5.52 -10.86
C HIS A 558 -1.09 4.59 -11.87
N SER A 559 -1.72 3.47 -12.18
CA SER A 559 -1.20 2.48 -13.15
C SER A 559 -1.16 3.05 -14.58
N ARG A 560 -2.16 3.87 -15.00
CA ARG A 560 -2.10 4.61 -16.27
C ARG A 560 -0.88 5.54 -16.33
N ASN A 561 -0.59 6.24 -15.24
CA ASN A 561 0.54 7.17 -15.19
C ASN A 561 1.88 6.43 -15.33
N ILE A 562 2.03 5.26 -14.65
CA ILE A 562 3.19 4.37 -14.82
C ILE A 562 3.28 3.89 -16.27
N PHE A 563 2.18 3.41 -16.83
CA PHE A 563 2.08 2.94 -18.21
C PHE A 563 2.56 3.99 -19.22
N PHE A 564 2.04 5.22 -19.14
CA PHE A 564 2.48 6.31 -20.02
C PHE A 564 3.99 6.51 -19.98
N VAL A 565 4.58 6.59 -18.78
CA VAL A 565 6.01 6.80 -18.60
C VAL A 565 6.82 5.62 -19.15
N ALA A 566 6.38 4.39 -18.94
CA ALA A 566 7.04 3.18 -19.44
C ALA A 566 7.03 3.12 -20.97
N VAL A 567 5.88 3.40 -21.61
CA VAL A 567 5.77 3.50 -23.08
C VAL A 567 6.68 4.59 -23.63
N ALA A 568 6.63 5.79 -23.05
CA ALA A 568 7.48 6.91 -23.47
C ALA A 568 8.98 6.53 -23.42
N ARG A 569 9.44 5.96 -22.30
CA ARG A 569 10.84 5.51 -22.14
C ARG A 569 11.21 4.39 -23.10
N SER A 570 10.29 3.47 -23.43
CA SER A 570 10.53 2.40 -24.42
C SER A 570 10.78 2.94 -25.81
N LEU A 571 10.20 4.09 -26.13
CA LEU A 571 10.38 4.81 -27.38
C LEU A 571 11.55 5.83 -27.35
N GLY A 572 12.29 5.93 -26.23
CA GLY A 572 13.40 6.87 -26.07
C GLY A 572 12.99 8.29 -25.70
N ILE A 573 11.73 8.52 -25.32
CA ILE A 573 11.23 9.80 -24.82
C ILE A 573 11.49 9.86 -23.30
N ALA A 574 12.18 10.92 -22.84
CA ALA A 574 12.40 11.12 -21.42
C ALA A 574 11.07 11.45 -20.72
N ALA A 575 10.69 10.64 -19.75
CA ALA A 575 9.43 10.79 -19.02
C ALA A 575 9.57 10.39 -17.54
N ARG A 576 8.73 10.97 -16.68
CA ARG A 576 8.75 10.73 -15.23
C ARG A 576 7.42 10.96 -14.56
N ILE A 577 7.25 10.39 -13.38
CA ILE A 577 6.37 10.92 -12.35
C ILE A 577 7.25 11.81 -11.47
N GLU A 578 6.98 13.10 -11.43
CA GLU A 578 7.77 14.07 -10.69
C GLU A 578 7.64 13.79 -9.17
N SER A 579 8.77 13.78 -8.46
CA SER A 579 8.83 13.25 -7.09
C SER A 579 8.13 14.11 -6.04
N VAL A 580 8.07 15.42 -6.22
CA VAL A 580 7.48 16.37 -5.25
C VAL A 580 5.98 16.50 -5.44
N THR A 581 5.55 16.77 -6.66
CA THR A 581 4.15 17.07 -7.02
C THR A 581 3.35 15.85 -7.48
N ARG A 582 4.03 14.72 -7.78
CA ARG A 582 3.46 13.51 -8.36
C ARG A 582 2.87 13.68 -9.76
N LYS A 583 3.12 14.80 -10.43
CA LYS A 583 2.71 15.01 -11.80
C LYS A 583 3.45 14.10 -12.76
N VAL A 584 2.76 13.65 -13.78
CA VAL A 584 3.37 12.95 -14.92
C VAL A 584 3.95 13.99 -15.86
N GLN A 585 5.16 13.76 -16.34
CA GLN A 585 5.86 14.70 -17.23
C GLN A 585 6.63 13.95 -18.31
N TYR A 586 6.72 14.57 -19.49
CA TYR A 586 7.70 14.21 -20.53
C TYR A 586 8.58 15.40 -20.89
N ALA A 587 9.77 15.13 -21.44
CA ALA A 587 10.68 16.17 -21.85
C ALA A 587 10.77 16.28 -23.38
N VAL A 588 10.74 17.52 -23.88
CA VAL A 588 11.16 17.86 -25.25
C VAL A 588 12.39 18.73 -25.11
N GLU A 589 13.50 18.29 -25.67
CA GLU A 589 14.83 18.88 -25.49
C GLU A 589 15.20 19.01 -24.00
N GLN A 590 15.16 20.21 -23.43
CA GLN A 590 15.55 20.51 -22.04
C GLN A 590 14.33 20.81 -21.13
N ASN A 591 13.13 20.95 -21.71
CA ASN A 591 11.94 21.40 -21.01
C ASN A 591 11.04 20.24 -20.65
N TRP A 592 10.51 20.26 -19.41
CA TRP A 592 9.50 19.34 -18.93
C TRP A 592 8.11 19.91 -19.14
N PHE A 593 7.21 19.08 -19.69
CA PHE A 593 5.80 19.39 -19.91
C PHE A 593 4.96 18.48 -19.01
N ASP A 594 3.97 19.07 -18.36
CA ASP A 594 2.99 18.33 -17.56
C ASP A 594 2.04 17.56 -18.50
N VAL A 595 1.78 16.31 -18.17
CA VAL A 595 0.79 15.48 -18.84
C VAL A 595 -0.55 15.67 -18.17
N ASP A 596 -1.47 16.26 -18.92
CA ASP A 596 -2.88 16.33 -18.57
C ASP A 596 -3.68 15.55 -19.63
N PHE A 597 -4.20 14.41 -19.23
CA PHE A 597 -4.98 13.56 -20.14
C PHE A 597 -6.33 14.18 -20.54
N GLU A 598 -6.80 15.21 -19.86
CA GLU A 598 -8.02 15.93 -20.21
C GLU A 598 -7.78 17.14 -21.11
N ALA A 599 -6.57 17.69 -21.10
CA ALA A 599 -6.20 18.80 -21.96
C ALA A 599 -5.86 18.38 -23.39
N SER A 600 -6.08 19.28 -24.35
CA SER A 600 -5.76 19.09 -25.77
C SER A 600 -4.37 19.60 -26.15
N ALA A 601 -3.64 20.22 -25.23
CA ALA A 601 -2.32 20.78 -25.47
C ALA A 601 -1.41 20.58 -24.25
N PRO A 602 -0.09 20.42 -24.47
CA PRO A 602 0.88 20.31 -23.37
C PRO A 602 0.90 21.62 -22.56
N SER A 603 1.05 21.48 -21.24
CA SER A 603 1.13 22.63 -20.33
C SER A 603 2.42 22.62 -19.52
N ILE A 604 2.84 23.80 -19.09
CA ILE A 604 3.86 23.97 -18.07
C ILE A 604 3.14 24.72 -16.95
N ALA A 605 3.10 24.14 -15.75
CA ALA A 605 2.47 24.81 -14.62
C ALA A 605 3.14 26.17 -14.37
N GLU A 606 2.34 27.20 -14.19
CA GLU A 606 2.84 28.48 -13.73
C GLU A 606 3.38 28.32 -12.30
N GLN A 607 4.52 28.95 -12.04
CA GLN A 607 5.21 28.81 -10.77
C GLN A 607 5.47 30.17 -10.11
N GLY A 608 5.33 30.17 -8.81
CA GLY A 608 5.87 31.22 -7.94
C GLY A 608 6.96 30.64 -7.05
N LYS A 609 7.35 31.42 -6.05
CA LYS A 609 8.35 31.00 -5.07
C LYS A 609 7.78 31.06 -3.66
N VAL A 610 8.27 30.15 -2.80
CA VAL A 610 7.96 30.18 -1.38
C VAL A 610 9.26 30.13 -0.56
N SER A 611 9.30 30.89 0.52
CA SER A 611 10.30 30.81 1.59
C SER A 611 9.62 30.87 2.95
N ALA A 612 10.31 30.44 3.98
CA ALA A 612 9.78 30.50 5.34
C ALA A 612 10.81 31.07 6.30
N ASP A 613 10.37 31.99 7.15
CA ASP A 613 11.16 32.47 8.28
C ASP A 613 11.07 31.48 9.45
N TYR A 614 12.18 31.34 10.15
CA TYR A 614 12.27 30.58 11.40
C TYR A 614 13.28 31.20 12.34
N THR A 615 12.91 31.35 13.61
CA THR A 615 13.82 31.76 14.65
C THR A 615 14.31 30.55 15.44
N PRO A 616 15.59 30.13 15.31
CA PRO A 616 16.13 28.97 16.00
C PRO A 616 15.97 29.04 17.53
N SER A 617 15.44 27.97 18.12
CA SER A 617 15.34 27.83 19.58
C SER A 617 16.55 27.07 20.15
N LYS A 618 16.64 26.97 21.48
CA LYS A 618 17.69 26.20 22.15
C LYS A 618 17.56 24.68 21.83
N THR A 619 16.35 24.19 21.70
CA THR A 619 16.01 22.77 21.51
C THR A 619 15.88 22.37 20.04
N LEU A 620 15.52 23.31 19.17
CA LEU A 620 15.34 23.05 17.73
C LEU A 620 16.05 24.17 16.96
N LYS A 621 17.21 23.85 16.37
CA LYS A 621 18.02 24.81 15.62
C LYS A 621 17.64 24.88 14.14
N ASP A 622 17.32 23.73 13.55
CA ASP A 622 17.03 23.58 12.13
C ASP A 622 15.92 22.53 11.94
N PRO A 623 14.66 22.95 11.86
CA PRO A 623 13.52 22.03 11.67
C PRO A 623 13.68 21.21 10.38
N LYS A 624 13.18 19.98 10.40
CA LYS A 624 13.22 19.06 9.24
C LYS A 624 11.83 18.88 8.66
N TYR A 625 11.78 18.86 7.33
CA TYR A 625 10.58 18.49 6.60
C TYR A 625 10.08 17.10 7.04
N HIS A 626 8.79 16.90 7.10
CA HIS A 626 8.10 15.75 7.67
C HIS A 626 8.25 15.56 9.19
N SER A 627 9.38 15.90 9.80
CA SER A 627 9.50 15.78 11.27
C SER A 627 8.84 16.93 12.01
N HIS A 628 8.96 18.16 11.47
CA HIS A 628 8.57 19.39 12.17
C HIS A 628 7.63 20.27 11.32
N PHE A 629 7.69 20.15 10.00
CA PHE A 629 6.81 20.88 9.10
C PHE A 629 6.56 20.12 7.80
N SER A 630 5.43 20.41 7.15
CA SER A 630 5.10 19.97 5.80
C SER A 630 4.28 21.03 5.07
N ILE A 631 4.24 20.92 3.74
CA ILE A 631 3.43 21.77 2.87
C ILE A 631 2.43 20.86 2.14
N ALA A 632 1.15 21.20 2.22
CA ALA A 632 0.09 20.51 1.48
C ALA A 632 -0.62 21.50 0.54
N LYS A 633 -0.76 21.11 -0.74
CA LYS A 633 -1.58 21.84 -1.71
C LYS A 633 -3.05 21.54 -1.47
N ILE A 634 -3.88 22.58 -1.42
CA ILE A 634 -5.33 22.42 -1.41
C ILE A 634 -5.75 22.27 -2.87
N GLN A 635 -6.29 21.12 -3.23
CA GLN A 635 -6.74 20.85 -4.60
C GLN A 635 -8.06 21.60 -4.91
N PRO A 636 -8.45 21.71 -6.18
CA PRO A 636 -9.72 22.37 -6.55
C PRO A 636 -10.97 21.75 -5.92
N ASP A 637 -10.93 20.44 -5.62
CA ASP A 637 -11.99 19.71 -4.89
C ASP A 637 -11.87 19.85 -3.37
N ALA A 638 -10.92 20.68 -2.89
CA ALA A 638 -10.57 20.94 -1.50
C ALA A 638 -9.94 19.76 -0.75
N THR A 639 -9.53 18.70 -1.45
CA THR A 639 -8.68 17.66 -0.87
C THR A 639 -7.24 18.17 -0.67
N LEU A 640 -6.49 17.51 0.22
CA LEU A 640 -5.11 17.90 0.54
C LEU A 640 -4.11 16.96 -0.14
N GLN A 641 -3.10 17.54 -0.80
CA GLN A 641 -1.96 16.81 -1.35
C GLN A 641 -0.66 17.33 -0.74
N THR A 642 -0.06 16.53 0.13
CA THR A 642 1.25 16.88 0.71
C THR A 642 2.35 16.81 -0.35
N LEU A 643 3.17 17.87 -0.45
CA LEU A 643 4.33 17.89 -1.33
C LEU A 643 5.43 16.98 -0.75
N ASN A 644 6.08 16.20 -1.61
CA ASN A 644 7.06 15.23 -1.15
C ASN A 644 8.51 15.78 -1.24
N PHE A 645 8.93 16.54 -0.24
CA PHE A 645 10.32 16.98 -0.09
C PHE A 645 11.15 16.04 0.79
N ARG A 646 10.80 14.74 0.84
CA ARG A 646 11.61 13.74 1.53
C ARG A 646 12.97 13.56 0.85
N SER A 647 13.97 13.24 1.64
CA SER A 647 15.30 12.85 1.17
C SER A 647 15.53 11.37 1.43
N GLY A 648 16.12 10.68 0.46
CA GLY A 648 16.40 9.24 0.56
C GLY A 648 15.29 8.34 0.05
N SER A 649 15.56 7.03 0.04
CA SER A 649 14.73 5.99 -0.54
C SER A 649 13.91 5.20 0.49
N VAL A 650 14.18 5.39 1.79
CA VAL A 650 13.49 4.65 2.85
C VAL A 650 12.08 5.19 3.05
N ASP A 651 11.11 4.28 3.15
CA ASP A 651 9.74 4.63 3.50
C ASP A 651 9.68 5.30 4.88
N MET A 652 8.83 6.31 5.04
CA MET A 652 8.70 7.10 6.27
C MET A 652 9.98 7.89 6.66
N GLY A 653 10.90 8.09 5.71
CA GLY A 653 12.12 8.88 5.94
C GLY A 653 11.84 10.37 6.12
N VAL A 654 12.75 11.06 6.83
CA VAL A 654 12.70 12.51 7.00
C VAL A 654 13.16 13.25 5.74
N GLY A 655 12.73 14.51 5.59
CA GLY A 655 13.12 15.37 4.49
C GLY A 655 14.28 16.30 4.83
N ASN A 656 14.50 17.27 3.96
CA ASN A 656 15.53 18.31 4.11
C ASN A 656 15.26 19.19 5.32
N THR A 657 16.32 19.81 5.86
CA THR A 657 16.18 20.82 6.90
C THR A 657 15.57 22.11 6.34
N TRP A 658 15.00 22.95 7.22
CA TRP A 658 14.51 24.28 6.85
C TRP A 658 15.61 25.11 6.17
N SER A 659 16.84 25.10 6.72
CA SER A 659 17.95 25.85 6.14
C SER A 659 18.34 25.37 4.73
N GLY A 660 18.13 24.09 4.42
CA GLY A 660 18.39 23.49 3.12
C GLY A 660 17.23 23.59 2.12
N LEU A 661 16.00 23.84 2.61
CA LEU A 661 14.81 23.83 1.77
C LEU A 661 14.14 25.22 1.66
N LEU A 662 13.66 25.80 2.77
CA LEU A 662 12.78 26.97 2.78
C LEU A 662 13.43 28.27 3.27
N LYS A 663 14.65 28.23 3.76
CA LYS A 663 15.38 29.47 4.14
C LYS A 663 15.59 30.39 2.93
N ASN A 664 15.80 29.80 1.77
CA ASN A 664 15.83 30.52 0.49
C ASN A 664 14.59 30.20 -0.32
N PRO A 665 14.11 31.11 -1.18
CA PRO A 665 12.93 30.86 -2.02
C PRO A 665 13.13 29.66 -2.95
N ILE A 666 12.18 28.70 -2.92
CA ILE A 666 12.09 27.56 -3.85
C ILE A 666 10.88 27.74 -4.79
N ASN A 667 10.98 27.20 -6.01
CA ASN A 667 9.89 27.18 -6.95
C ASN A 667 8.87 26.10 -6.55
N ILE A 668 7.59 26.47 -6.53
CA ILE A 668 6.45 25.56 -6.47
C ILE A 668 5.34 26.08 -7.40
N ASP A 669 4.42 25.21 -7.77
CA ASP A 669 3.31 25.58 -8.64
C ASP A 669 2.41 26.62 -7.99
N GLU A 670 1.75 27.44 -8.81
CA GLU A 670 0.72 28.33 -8.30
C GLU A 670 -0.40 27.57 -7.57
N GLY A 671 -1.04 28.21 -6.62
CA GLY A 671 -2.18 27.65 -5.89
C GLY A 671 -2.25 28.01 -4.43
N ASN A 672 -3.20 27.37 -3.75
CA ASN A 672 -3.45 27.55 -2.33
C ASN A 672 -2.81 26.42 -1.53
N TYR A 673 -2.15 26.75 -0.43
CA TYR A 673 -1.36 25.80 0.34
C TYR A 673 -1.64 25.92 1.83
N LEU A 674 -1.41 24.79 2.54
CA LEU A 674 -1.28 24.76 3.98
C LEU A 674 0.19 24.50 4.35
N LEU A 675 0.69 25.28 5.30
CA LEU A 675 1.88 24.99 6.07
C LEU A 675 1.42 24.37 7.39
N ILE A 676 1.83 23.13 7.61
CA ILE A 676 1.56 22.40 8.84
C ILE A 676 2.89 22.34 9.60
N THR A 677 2.90 22.84 10.82
CA THR A 677 4.06 22.73 11.72
C THR A 677 3.65 22.02 12.99
N GLY A 678 4.58 21.34 13.66
CA GLY A 678 4.26 20.72 14.92
C GLY A 678 5.47 20.17 15.66
N MET A 679 5.30 20.08 16.96
CA MET A 679 6.27 19.53 17.89
C MET A 679 5.63 18.46 18.77
N ARG A 680 6.13 17.24 18.68
CA ARG A 680 5.70 16.14 19.54
C ARG A 680 6.37 16.23 20.89
N MET A 681 5.57 16.24 21.93
CA MET A 681 6.00 16.30 23.33
C MET A 681 6.30 14.91 23.88
N ALA A 682 7.03 14.84 25.00
CA ALA A 682 7.45 13.57 25.62
C ALA A 682 6.28 12.59 25.98
N LYS A 683 5.07 13.11 26.20
CA LYS A 683 3.87 12.30 26.46
C LYS A 683 3.15 11.82 25.18
N GLY A 684 3.69 12.18 24.00
CA GLY A 684 3.12 11.84 22.70
C GLY A 684 2.12 12.86 22.17
N ASN A 685 1.64 13.83 22.96
CA ASN A 685 0.80 14.91 22.46
C ASN A 685 1.61 15.83 21.52
N VAL A 686 0.92 16.49 20.61
CA VAL A 686 1.53 17.38 19.61
C VAL A 686 0.94 18.78 19.73
N LEU A 687 1.82 19.78 19.79
CA LEU A 687 1.46 21.16 19.57
C LEU A 687 1.65 21.45 18.09
N ALA A 688 0.56 21.77 17.37
CA ALA A 688 0.57 21.98 15.92
C ALA A 688 -0.03 23.33 15.56
N ASN A 689 0.52 23.95 14.51
CA ASN A 689 -0.08 25.09 13.83
C ASN A 689 -0.43 24.69 12.38
N ILE A 690 -1.59 25.12 11.91
CA ILE A 690 -2.06 24.97 10.53
C ILE A 690 -2.27 26.40 10.00
N SER A 691 -1.48 26.81 9.01
CA SER A 691 -1.61 28.12 8.38
C SER A 691 -1.70 28.01 6.87
N SER A 692 -2.55 28.84 6.24
CA SER A 692 -2.65 28.90 4.78
C SER A 692 -1.74 29.97 4.20
N PHE A 693 -1.30 29.75 2.95
CA PHE A 693 -0.64 30.74 2.13
C PHE A 693 -0.93 30.48 0.65
N ASP A 694 -0.82 31.53 -0.15
CA ASP A 694 -1.06 31.48 -1.60
C ASP A 694 0.25 31.67 -2.35
N VAL A 695 0.39 31.01 -3.48
CA VAL A 695 1.50 31.17 -4.41
C VAL A 695 0.97 31.67 -5.73
N SER A 696 1.43 32.87 -6.14
CA SER A 696 1.08 33.48 -7.43
C SER A 696 2.26 33.40 -8.39
N PRO A 697 2.00 33.28 -9.70
CA PRO A 697 3.03 33.19 -10.73
C PRO A 697 4.04 34.35 -10.65
N GLY A 698 5.34 33.99 -10.71
CA GLY A 698 6.44 34.95 -10.71
C GLY A 698 6.67 35.70 -9.39
N GLN A 699 5.82 35.52 -8.39
CA GLN A 699 5.95 36.19 -7.08
C GLN A 699 6.62 35.30 -6.05
N THR A 700 7.16 35.94 -5.00
CA THR A 700 7.72 35.23 -3.84
C THR A 700 6.79 35.44 -2.64
N THR A 701 6.26 34.35 -2.12
CA THR A 701 5.50 34.32 -0.88
C THR A 701 6.42 33.97 0.28
N GLN A 702 6.38 34.76 1.33
CA GLN A 702 7.11 34.53 2.58
C GLN A 702 6.12 34.07 3.65
N THR A 703 6.42 32.93 4.32
CA THR A 703 5.61 32.40 5.42
C THR A 703 6.49 32.26 6.68
N THR A 704 5.98 31.71 7.78
CA THR A 704 6.69 31.57 9.04
C THR A 704 6.47 30.19 9.62
N LEU A 705 7.55 29.49 10.00
CA LEU A 705 7.45 28.25 10.78
C LEU A 705 7.16 28.59 12.26
N VAL A 706 5.96 28.31 12.70
CA VAL A 706 5.54 28.45 14.10
C VAL A 706 5.81 27.12 14.82
N MET A 707 6.75 27.12 15.82
CA MET A 707 7.20 25.92 16.56
C MET A 707 7.03 26.09 18.06
#